data_fe03bc5e339d70a947f957c5357facef
#
_entry.id   fe03bc5e339d70a947f957c5357facef
#
_cell.length_a   1.000
_cell.length_b   1.000
_cell.length_c   1.000
_cell.angle_alpha   90.00
_cell.angle_beta   90.00
_cell.angle_gamma   90.00
#
_symmetry.space_group_name_H-M   'P 1'
#
loop_
_entity.id
_entity.type
_entity.pdbx_description
1 polymer ?
#
loop_
_entity_poly.entity_id
_entity_poly.type
_entity_poly.pdbx_seq_one_letter_code
_entity_poly.pdbx_strand_id
1 'polypeptide(L)'
;MLFVVDRKDLDYQTMVEYEKFQKGAVNTSKSTKELEKNLENPNAHIIITTIQKLDVFLSRNKSHVVYKQHVVLIFDECHRSQFGEMHTRIIKTFKNYHIFGFTGTPIFAVNAGSGGNSHLRTTEQAFGDKLHTYTIVDAINDDNVLPFRIDFINTVKHKEGLNDKKVAAIDTEEALSDPKRVKEIVNYILEHFDQKTMRDKFYGLKGRRVAGFNSIFAVASIPMAKKYYTEFKKQLIERGRNLSIATIFSFSANEDDPADTLPDEDFDNDSLDAPSREFLESAIDDYNKTFNVNFDTSADKFQNYYKDLSLRVKNQEVDLLIVINMFLTGFDATTLNTLWVDKNLRQHGLIQAFSRTNRILNSVKKFGNIVCFRDLKQATDDAIALFGDKEAGGIVLLKTYNEYYNGYEEKGKTKPGYKELIEELIKSFSLGQPIIGEEAQKNFIRLFGAILKLKNILSAFDDFEGNEILTERNFQDYQGIYLDLNEEFTRGKKADKENINDDLIFELELIKQIEVNIDYILMLVEKYHDSNCADKGILTTIKKAVNSSIELRSKKELIDRFIERVNADTNVSDDWSKFVQEQKENDIAAIIEAEHLKPEETKKFIENSFRDGALKTIGTDLDKILPPVSRFSGGGGRAEKKRTVIEKLLVFFEKYLGLV
;
A
#
# COMPACT_ATOMS: atom_id res chain seq x y z
N MET A 1 5.78 21.30 25.52
CA MET A 1 5.26 19.95 25.19
C MET A 1 6.44 19.07 24.82
N LEU A 2 6.51 17.87 25.40
CA LEU A 2 7.49 16.84 25.05
C LEU A 2 6.76 15.73 24.29
N PHE A 3 7.10 15.53 23.02
CA PHE A 3 6.63 14.41 22.23
C PHE A 3 7.70 13.31 22.30
N VAL A 4 7.35 12.22 22.95
CA VAL A 4 8.27 11.12 23.26
C VAL A 4 7.98 9.97 22.34
N VAL A 5 8.94 9.65 21.49
CA VAL A 5 8.86 8.52 20.54
C VAL A 5 9.75 7.38 21.00
N ASP A 6 9.40 6.18 20.61
CA ASP A 6 10.17 4.98 20.93
C ASP A 6 11.48 4.90 20.13
N ARG A 7 11.49 5.38 18.87
CA ARG A 7 12.60 5.19 17.93
C ARG A 7 13.12 6.48 17.32
N LYS A 8 14.43 6.49 16.97
CA LYS A 8 15.08 7.63 16.30
C LYS A 8 14.48 7.99 14.94
N ASP A 9 13.96 7.00 14.21
CA ASP A 9 13.36 7.24 12.89
C ASP A 9 11.99 7.94 12.98
N LEU A 10 11.22 7.61 14.02
CA LEU A 10 9.96 8.28 14.33
C LEU A 10 10.17 9.75 14.74
N ASP A 11 11.29 10.06 15.43
CA ASP A 11 11.71 11.42 15.77
C ASP A 11 11.77 12.31 14.50
N TYR A 12 12.42 11.83 13.43
CA TYR A 12 12.51 12.56 12.17
C TYR A 12 11.17 12.63 11.42
N GLN A 13 10.42 11.54 11.35
CA GLN A 13 9.12 11.49 10.65
C GLN A 13 8.11 12.42 11.34
N THR A 14 8.04 12.37 12.66
CA THR A 14 7.17 13.25 13.47
C THR A 14 7.54 14.72 13.25
N MET A 15 8.83 15.04 13.21
CA MET A 15 9.29 16.40 12.89
C MET A 15 8.76 16.85 11.53
N VAL A 16 8.94 16.03 10.49
CA VAL A 16 8.51 16.38 9.12
C VAL A 16 7.01 16.63 9.07
N GLU A 17 6.20 15.84 9.80
CA GLU A 17 4.75 16.03 9.84
C GLU A 17 4.37 17.34 10.55
N TYR A 18 4.97 17.65 11.70
CA TYR A 18 4.72 18.94 12.38
C TYR A 18 5.16 20.14 11.56
N GLU A 19 6.30 20.08 10.86
CA GLU A 19 6.79 21.14 9.99
C GLU A 19 5.86 21.43 8.80
N LYS A 20 5.01 20.47 8.39
CA LYS A 20 3.97 20.71 7.37
C LYS A 20 2.87 21.63 7.88
N PHE A 21 2.53 21.56 9.17
CA PHE A 21 1.51 22.42 9.76
C PHE A 21 2.03 23.82 10.10
N GLN A 22 3.24 23.89 10.66
CA GLN A 22 3.87 25.17 11.01
C GLN A 22 5.40 25.02 11.00
N LYS A 23 6.05 25.73 10.07
CA LYS A 23 7.51 25.72 9.96
C LYS A 23 8.16 26.32 11.21
N GLY A 24 9.16 25.63 11.74
CA GLY A 24 9.92 26.06 12.93
C GLY A 24 9.19 25.87 14.25
N ALA A 25 8.05 25.16 14.28
CA ALA A 25 7.32 24.88 15.52
C ALA A 25 8.00 23.83 16.40
N VAL A 26 8.84 22.99 15.81
CA VAL A 26 9.40 21.79 16.44
C VAL A 26 10.91 21.89 16.59
N ASN A 27 11.38 21.46 17.76
CA ASN A 27 12.79 21.30 18.06
C ASN A 27 13.09 19.80 18.25
N THR A 28 13.87 19.22 17.37
CA THR A 28 14.36 17.84 17.51
C THR A 28 15.66 17.81 18.30
N SER A 29 15.97 16.67 18.89
CA SER A 29 17.17 16.49 19.71
C SER A 29 18.01 15.34 19.19
N LYS A 30 19.08 15.63 18.45
CA LYS A 30 20.01 14.60 17.94
C LYS A 30 20.85 13.96 19.07
N SER A 31 21.02 14.66 20.17
CA SER A 31 21.79 14.21 21.33
C SER A 31 21.13 14.64 22.65
N THR A 32 21.53 14.04 23.76
CA THR A 32 21.08 14.44 25.11
C THR A 32 21.47 15.88 25.43
N LYS A 33 22.63 16.38 24.97
CA LYS A 33 23.04 17.79 25.13
C LYS A 33 22.13 18.76 24.38
N GLU A 34 21.69 18.37 23.19
CA GLU A 34 20.76 19.18 22.39
C GLU A 34 19.37 19.17 23.03
N LEU A 35 18.94 18.04 23.59
CA LEU A 35 17.71 17.95 24.38
C LEU A 35 17.76 18.92 25.58
N GLU A 36 18.84 18.95 26.33
CA GLU A 36 19.06 19.86 27.46
C GLU A 36 18.94 21.32 26.99
N LYS A 37 19.66 21.70 25.93
CA LYS A 37 19.58 23.03 25.33
C LYS A 37 18.16 23.42 24.88
N ASN A 38 17.42 22.47 24.28
CA ASN A 38 16.04 22.70 23.88
C ASN A 38 15.12 22.89 25.09
N LEU A 39 15.32 22.13 26.17
CA LEU A 39 14.54 22.22 27.40
C LEU A 39 14.80 23.55 28.15
N GLU A 40 15.96 24.18 27.98
CA GLU A 40 16.31 25.47 28.52
C GLU A 40 15.84 26.66 27.65
N ASN A 41 15.50 26.40 26.37
CA ASN A 41 15.09 27.42 25.43
C ASN A 41 13.62 27.80 25.63
N PRO A 42 13.30 29.03 26.07
CA PRO A 42 11.92 29.47 26.29
C PRO A 42 11.06 29.52 25.02
N ASN A 43 11.68 29.51 23.83
CA ASN A 43 10.99 29.52 22.54
C ASN A 43 10.75 28.12 21.97
N ALA A 44 11.28 27.08 22.62
CA ALA A 44 11.06 25.69 22.19
C ALA A 44 9.77 25.15 22.81
N HIS A 45 8.64 25.36 22.15
CA HIS A 45 7.34 24.97 22.65
C HIS A 45 7.03 23.48 22.44
N ILE A 46 7.49 22.90 21.33
CA ILE A 46 7.33 21.49 20.99
C ILE A 46 8.73 20.88 20.84
N ILE A 47 9.06 19.92 21.69
CA ILE A 47 10.35 19.23 21.67
C ILE A 47 10.07 17.76 21.42
N ILE A 48 10.63 17.19 20.33
CA ILE A 48 10.55 15.76 20.02
C ILE A 48 11.84 15.10 20.51
N THR A 49 11.69 13.97 21.18
CA THR A 49 12.82 13.19 21.72
C THR A 49 12.47 11.72 21.81
N THR A 50 13.48 10.87 21.88
CA THR A 50 13.27 9.45 22.20
C THR A 50 13.21 9.23 23.70
N ILE A 51 12.52 8.16 24.14
CA ILE A 51 12.41 7.82 25.57
C ILE A 51 13.79 7.60 26.20
N GLN A 52 14.72 6.99 25.44
CA GLN A 52 16.09 6.73 25.89
C GLN A 52 16.88 8.04 26.15
N LYS A 53 16.79 9.01 25.22
CA LYS A 53 17.45 10.32 25.40
C LYS A 53 16.88 11.07 26.61
N LEU A 54 15.56 11.01 26.79
CA LEU A 54 14.90 11.62 27.93
C LEU A 54 15.33 10.96 29.23
N ASP A 55 15.38 9.63 29.29
CA ASP A 55 15.84 8.90 30.51
C ASP A 55 17.30 9.20 30.87
N VAL A 56 18.19 9.25 29.88
CA VAL A 56 19.60 9.65 30.11
C VAL A 56 19.69 11.09 30.61
N PHE A 57 18.89 12.02 30.06
CA PHE A 57 18.82 13.39 30.55
C PHE A 57 18.38 13.45 32.01
N LEU A 58 17.30 12.76 32.40
CA LEU A 58 16.77 12.69 33.75
C LEU A 58 17.77 12.08 34.74
N SER A 59 18.53 11.08 34.30
CA SER A 59 19.55 10.42 35.13
C SER A 59 20.71 11.34 35.47
N ARG A 60 21.10 12.21 34.51
CA ARG A 60 22.24 13.15 34.66
C ARG A 60 21.86 14.45 35.35
N ASN A 61 20.66 14.94 35.16
CA ASN A 61 20.19 16.26 35.60
C ASN A 61 19.09 16.13 36.67
N LYS A 62 19.48 15.76 37.93
CA LYS A 62 18.53 15.47 39.03
C LYS A 62 17.73 16.69 39.54
N SER A 63 18.11 17.91 39.19
CA SER A 63 17.53 19.15 39.76
C SER A 63 17.23 20.21 38.70
N HIS A 64 16.83 19.77 37.49
CA HIS A 64 16.56 20.71 36.39
C HIS A 64 15.26 21.49 36.62
N VAL A 65 15.23 22.76 36.16
CA VAL A 65 14.10 23.67 36.35
C VAL A 65 12.82 23.17 35.66
N VAL A 66 12.93 22.46 34.53
CA VAL A 66 11.81 21.91 33.75
C VAL A 66 10.92 20.96 34.55
N TYR A 67 11.45 20.30 35.59
CA TYR A 67 10.67 19.37 36.42
C TYR A 67 9.57 20.03 37.27
N LYS A 68 9.67 21.34 37.48
CA LYS A 68 8.69 22.13 38.21
C LYS A 68 7.74 22.91 37.28
N GLN A 69 8.09 23.00 36.02
CA GLN A 69 7.24 23.65 35.00
C GLN A 69 6.05 22.77 34.64
N HIS A 70 5.01 23.36 34.08
CA HIS A 70 3.90 22.61 33.52
C HIS A 70 4.33 22.00 32.19
N VAL A 71 4.34 20.66 32.09
CA VAL A 71 4.80 19.92 30.93
C VAL A 71 3.69 19.00 30.44
N VAL A 72 3.44 19.00 29.14
CA VAL A 72 2.59 18.03 28.47
C VAL A 72 3.49 16.97 27.85
N LEU A 73 3.32 15.73 28.29
CA LEU A 73 4.05 14.56 27.81
C LEU A 73 3.12 13.78 26.87
N ILE A 74 3.55 13.57 25.64
CA ILE A 74 2.83 12.77 24.64
C ILE A 74 3.73 11.60 24.25
N PHE A 75 3.24 10.39 24.46
CA PHE A 75 3.94 9.15 24.11
C PHE A 75 3.30 8.54 22.87
N ASP A 76 4.08 8.36 21.82
CA ASP A 76 3.71 7.59 20.66
C ASP A 76 4.13 6.12 20.84
N GLU A 77 3.36 5.18 20.26
CA GLU A 77 3.51 3.74 20.48
C GLU A 77 3.63 3.40 21.97
N CYS A 78 2.77 4.01 22.79
CA CYS A 78 2.90 4.03 24.23
C CYS A 78 2.89 2.65 24.91
N HIS A 79 2.33 1.62 24.23
CA HIS A 79 2.37 0.24 24.70
C HIS A 79 3.80 -0.30 24.88
N ARG A 80 4.78 0.20 24.12
CA ARG A 80 6.18 -0.20 24.22
C ARG A 80 6.90 0.46 25.40
N SER A 81 6.54 1.70 25.69
CA SER A 81 7.21 2.52 26.69
C SER A 81 6.63 2.42 28.11
N GLN A 82 5.42 1.82 28.27
CA GLN A 82 4.64 1.94 29.50
C GLN A 82 5.16 1.09 30.69
N PHE A 83 5.89 0.00 30.44
CA PHE A 83 6.29 -0.93 31.51
C PHE A 83 7.74 -0.79 31.96
N GLY A 84 8.53 0.07 31.31
CA GLY A 84 9.94 0.20 31.58
C GLY A 84 10.24 1.06 32.80
N GLU A 85 11.45 0.86 33.39
CA GLU A 85 12.01 1.73 34.42
C GLU A 85 12.10 3.18 33.94
N MET A 86 12.34 3.40 32.65
CA MET A 86 12.41 4.72 32.01
C MET A 86 11.10 5.49 32.17
N HIS A 87 9.96 4.89 31.84
CA HIS A 87 8.65 5.51 32.02
C HIS A 87 8.40 5.86 33.49
N THR A 88 8.66 4.92 34.39
CA THR A 88 8.51 5.13 35.85
C THR A 88 9.40 6.29 36.35
N ARG A 89 10.62 6.43 35.81
CA ARG A 89 11.53 7.53 36.16
C ARG A 89 11.00 8.87 35.66
N ILE A 90 10.48 8.90 34.43
CA ILE A 90 9.90 10.12 33.83
C ILE A 90 8.74 10.64 34.69
N ILE A 91 7.74 9.82 34.97
CA ILE A 91 6.55 10.26 35.76
C ILE A 91 6.89 10.61 37.22
N LYS A 92 7.91 10.00 37.80
CA LYS A 92 8.36 10.36 39.17
C LYS A 92 9.11 11.69 39.22
N THR A 93 9.79 12.08 38.15
CA THR A 93 10.66 13.26 38.12
C THR A 93 9.88 14.54 37.85
N PHE A 94 8.95 14.54 36.85
CA PHE A 94 8.11 15.70 36.61
C PHE A 94 7.04 15.86 37.70
N LYS A 95 6.80 17.10 38.17
CA LYS A 95 5.91 17.38 39.31
C LYS A 95 4.56 17.97 38.87
N ASN A 96 4.52 18.65 37.73
CA ASN A 96 3.34 19.29 37.19
C ASN A 96 3.24 18.93 35.71
N TYR A 97 2.54 17.85 35.37
CA TYR A 97 2.46 17.33 34.01
C TYR A 97 1.07 16.80 33.67
N HIS A 98 0.78 16.78 32.38
CA HIS A 98 -0.25 15.94 31.77
C HIS A 98 0.42 14.91 30.88
N ILE A 99 -0.12 13.69 30.87
CA ILE A 99 0.43 12.58 30.09
C ILE A 99 -0.67 12.03 29.16
N PHE A 100 -0.30 11.83 27.89
CA PHE A 100 -1.16 11.22 26.90
C PHE A 100 -0.39 10.11 26.19
N GLY A 101 -1.03 8.95 26.03
CA GLY A 101 -0.50 7.81 25.29
C GLY A 101 -1.28 7.57 24.01
N PHE A 102 -0.61 7.43 22.88
CA PHE A 102 -1.18 7.03 21.61
C PHE A 102 -0.65 5.65 21.24
N THR A 103 -1.52 4.75 20.82
CA THR A 103 -1.14 3.42 20.35
C THR A 103 -2.23 2.81 19.49
N GLY A 104 -1.83 2.14 18.41
CA GLY A 104 -2.73 1.32 17.60
C GLY A 104 -3.03 -0.05 18.24
N THR A 105 -2.24 -0.46 19.24
CA THR A 105 -2.31 -1.78 19.88
C THR A 105 -2.18 -1.67 21.40
N PRO A 106 -3.23 -1.21 22.11
CA PRO A 106 -3.20 -1.07 23.56
C PRO A 106 -3.03 -2.41 24.28
N ILE A 107 -2.40 -2.40 25.45
CA ILE A 107 -2.30 -3.57 26.32
C ILE A 107 -3.47 -3.59 27.29
N PHE A 108 -4.26 -4.65 27.17
CA PHE A 108 -5.40 -4.95 28.05
C PHE A 108 -5.00 -5.97 29.11
N ALA A 109 -5.85 -6.20 30.11
CA ALA A 109 -5.60 -7.20 31.14
C ALA A 109 -5.46 -8.64 30.57
N VAL A 110 -6.11 -8.92 29.43
CA VAL A 110 -6.10 -10.25 28.77
C VAL A 110 -4.79 -10.55 28.08
N ASN A 111 -4.08 -9.53 27.58
CA ASN A 111 -2.80 -9.68 26.85
C ASN A 111 -1.63 -9.07 27.60
N ALA A 112 -1.80 -8.70 28.87
CA ALA A 112 -0.72 -8.22 29.73
C ALA A 112 0.22 -9.38 30.09
N GLY A 113 1.53 -9.17 29.89
CA GLY A 113 2.55 -10.14 30.28
C GLY A 113 2.62 -10.34 31.80
N SER A 114 3.25 -11.43 32.24
CA SER A 114 3.42 -11.77 33.67
C SER A 114 4.57 -11.03 34.35
N GLY A 115 5.41 -10.31 33.61
CA GLY A 115 6.57 -9.56 34.11
C GLY A 115 6.27 -8.12 34.50
N GLY A 116 7.22 -7.44 35.15
CA GLY A 116 7.18 -6.00 35.44
C GLY A 116 6.37 -5.60 36.66
N ASN A 117 6.09 -4.27 36.79
CA ASN A 117 5.36 -3.70 37.91
C ASN A 117 3.86 -3.99 37.78
N SER A 118 3.26 -4.66 38.77
CA SER A 118 1.83 -5.03 38.78
C SER A 118 0.84 -3.87 38.62
N HIS A 119 1.28 -2.64 38.90
CA HIS A 119 0.47 -1.43 38.80
C HIS A 119 0.59 -0.70 37.46
N LEU A 120 1.39 -1.23 36.53
CA LEU A 120 1.64 -0.63 35.20
C LEU A 120 1.53 -1.67 34.08
N ARG A 121 0.71 -2.70 34.26
CA ARG A 121 0.60 -3.81 33.29
C ARG A 121 -0.30 -3.53 32.10
N THR A 122 -1.21 -2.58 32.24
CA THR A 122 -2.15 -2.21 31.16
C THR A 122 -1.93 -0.76 30.73
N THR A 123 -2.34 -0.45 29.49
CA THR A 123 -2.27 0.92 28.98
C THR A 123 -3.08 1.89 29.85
N GLU A 124 -4.24 1.46 30.33
CA GLU A 124 -5.09 2.23 31.24
C GLU A 124 -4.40 2.53 32.59
N GLN A 125 -3.71 1.54 33.15
CA GLN A 125 -2.93 1.74 34.38
C GLN A 125 -1.78 2.73 34.21
N ALA A 126 -1.17 2.78 33.02
CA ALA A 126 -0.02 3.64 32.74
C ALA A 126 -0.39 5.07 32.35
N PHE A 127 -1.49 5.26 31.64
CA PHE A 127 -1.89 6.53 31.03
C PHE A 127 -3.24 7.06 31.48
N GLY A 128 -4.02 6.30 32.26
CA GLY A 128 -5.35 6.67 32.73
C GLY A 128 -6.46 6.28 31.75
N ASP A 129 -7.60 6.96 31.85
CA ASP A 129 -8.80 6.63 31.12
C ASP A 129 -8.60 6.72 29.60
N LYS A 130 -9.24 5.80 28.88
CA LYS A 130 -9.27 5.79 27.41
C LYS A 130 -10.13 6.93 26.88
N LEU A 131 -9.51 7.95 26.29
CA LEU A 131 -10.18 9.15 25.79
C LEU A 131 -10.79 8.98 24.42
N HIS A 132 -10.15 8.20 23.52
CA HIS A 132 -10.59 8.01 22.16
C HIS A 132 -10.18 6.62 21.66
N THR A 133 -10.99 6.08 20.75
CA THR A 133 -10.70 4.82 20.06
C THR A 133 -10.93 5.01 18.58
N TYR A 134 -9.94 4.63 17.79
CA TYR A 134 -10.02 4.54 16.33
C TYR A 134 -9.37 3.21 15.92
N THR A 135 -10.22 2.23 15.70
CA THR A 135 -9.78 0.85 15.44
C THR A 135 -9.39 0.68 13.97
N ILE A 136 -8.77 -0.47 13.65
CA ILE A 136 -8.52 -0.84 12.24
C ILE A 136 -9.80 -0.96 11.43
N VAL A 137 -10.91 -1.33 12.10
CA VAL A 137 -12.25 -1.41 11.50
C VAL A 137 -12.75 -0.03 11.13
N ASP A 138 -12.63 0.94 12.05
CA ASP A 138 -12.99 2.33 11.79
C ASP A 138 -12.16 2.89 10.63
N ALA A 139 -10.85 2.62 10.64
CA ALA A 139 -9.93 3.09 9.60
C ALA A 139 -10.24 2.49 8.20
N ILE A 140 -10.72 1.25 8.14
CA ILE A 140 -11.15 0.63 6.88
C ILE A 140 -12.50 1.20 6.44
N ASN A 141 -13.44 1.40 7.35
CA ASN A 141 -14.76 1.98 7.03
C ASN A 141 -14.66 3.44 6.57
N ASP A 142 -13.67 4.18 7.09
CA ASP A 142 -13.39 5.57 6.71
C ASP A 142 -12.45 5.68 5.49
N ASP A 143 -12.15 4.58 4.82
CA ASP A 143 -11.21 4.51 3.67
C ASP A 143 -9.82 5.09 3.96
N ASN A 144 -9.37 5.06 5.23
CA ASN A 144 -8.03 5.51 5.62
C ASN A 144 -6.97 4.42 5.46
N VAL A 145 -7.37 3.15 5.47
CA VAL A 145 -6.52 1.99 5.19
C VAL A 145 -7.33 0.92 4.44
N LEU A 146 -6.62 -0.02 3.81
CA LEU A 146 -7.22 -1.10 3.04
C LEU A 146 -7.50 -2.33 3.93
N PRO A 147 -8.49 -3.18 3.60
CA PRO A 147 -8.68 -4.48 4.23
C PRO A 147 -7.53 -5.43 3.88
N PHE A 148 -7.46 -6.60 4.55
CA PHE A 148 -6.49 -7.64 4.28
C PHE A 148 -7.10 -8.81 3.51
N ARG A 149 -6.34 -9.34 2.55
CA ARG A 149 -6.50 -10.68 2.02
C ARG A 149 -5.43 -11.57 2.63
N ILE A 150 -5.83 -12.72 3.19
CA ILE A 150 -4.89 -13.65 3.83
C ILE A 150 -5.06 -15.03 3.22
N ASP A 151 -3.95 -15.60 2.75
CA ASP A 151 -3.84 -16.99 2.31
C ASP A 151 -3.08 -17.77 3.40
N PHE A 152 -3.66 -18.82 3.92
CA PHE A 152 -3.02 -19.75 4.85
C PHE A 152 -2.59 -21.00 4.09
N ILE A 153 -1.27 -21.22 3.98
CA ILE A 153 -0.70 -22.33 3.23
C ILE A 153 -0.14 -23.38 4.20
N ASN A 154 -0.68 -24.57 4.15
CA ASN A 154 -0.17 -25.66 4.95
C ASN A 154 1.10 -26.23 4.30
N THR A 155 2.26 -26.03 4.94
CA THR A 155 3.57 -26.49 4.46
C THR A 155 4.04 -27.79 5.12
N VAL A 156 3.32 -28.31 6.12
CA VAL A 156 3.63 -29.54 6.84
C VAL A 156 2.40 -30.44 6.82
N LYS A 157 2.44 -31.53 6.07
CA LYS A 157 1.39 -32.54 6.06
C LYS A 157 1.86 -33.76 6.87
N HIS A 158 1.08 -34.16 7.85
CA HIS A 158 1.30 -35.42 8.55
C HIS A 158 0.93 -36.61 7.65
N LYS A 159 1.73 -37.68 7.68
CA LYS A 159 1.35 -38.92 7.01
C LYS A 159 0.11 -39.51 7.68
N GLU A 160 -0.86 -39.97 6.88
CA GLU A 160 -2.03 -40.68 7.38
C GLU A 160 -1.61 -41.85 8.25
N GLY A 161 -2.22 -42.01 9.44
CA GLY A 161 -1.94 -43.10 10.37
C GLY A 161 -0.92 -42.82 11.48
N LEU A 162 -0.40 -41.61 11.62
CA LEU A 162 0.35 -41.18 12.81
C LEU A 162 -0.61 -40.94 13.98
N ASN A 163 -0.33 -41.54 15.14
CA ASN A 163 -1.08 -41.24 16.34
C ASN A 163 -0.64 -39.94 16.99
N ASP A 164 -1.55 -39.27 17.73
CA ASP A 164 -1.33 -37.97 18.37
C ASP A 164 -0.06 -37.88 19.22
N LYS A 165 0.39 -38.98 19.85
CA LYS A 165 1.64 -39.03 20.64
C LYS A 165 2.89 -38.92 19.76
N LYS A 166 2.88 -39.47 18.54
CA LYS A 166 4.00 -39.37 17.60
C LYS A 166 4.04 -37.96 16.95
N VAL A 167 2.88 -37.37 16.70
CA VAL A 167 2.77 -36.01 16.19
C VAL A 167 3.30 -35.03 17.21
N ALA A 168 2.97 -35.17 18.49
CA ALA A 168 3.46 -34.33 19.58
C ALA A 168 4.97 -34.45 19.86
N ALA A 169 5.61 -35.57 19.39
CA ALA A 169 7.05 -35.80 19.57
C ALA A 169 7.90 -35.31 18.37
N ILE A 170 7.30 -34.76 17.31
CA ILE A 170 8.05 -34.16 16.21
C ILE A 170 8.61 -32.80 16.67
N ASP A 171 9.93 -32.62 16.53
CA ASP A 171 10.54 -31.30 16.71
C ASP A 171 10.03 -30.38 15.61
N THR A 172 9.11 -29.49 15.98
CA THR A 172 8.42 -28.61 15.05
C THR A 172 9.40 -27.62 14.40
N GLU A 173 10.40 -27.14 15.13
CA GLU A 173 11.38 -26.20 14.59
C GLU A 173 12.34 -26.89 13.60
N GLU A 174 12.74 -28.14 13.85
CA GLU A 174 13.54 -28.91 12.90
C GLU A 174 12.75 -29.15 11.59
N ALA A 175 11.49 -29.57 11.70
CA ALA A 175 10.61 -29.77 10.55
C ALA A 175 10.37 -28.46 9.75
N LEU A 176 10.19 -27.32 10.42
CA LEU A 176 10.01 -26.02 9.80
C LEU A 176 11.29 -25.50 9.13
N SER A 177 12.46 -25.96 9.55
CA SER A 177 13.76 -25.60 8.99
C SER A 177 14.28 -26.53 7.89
N ASP A 178 13.50 -27.55 7.49
CA ASP A 178 13.89 -28.53 6.48
C ASP A 178 14.21 -27.87 5.12
N PRO A 179 15.36 -28.19 4.49
CA PRO A 179 15.74 -27.59 3.21
C PRO A 179 14.73 -27.80 2.08
N LYS A 180 13.98 -28.94 2.08
CA LYS A 180 12.93 -29.17 1.09
C LYS A 180 11.78 -28.21 1.26
N ARG A 181 11.34 -27.98 2.52
CA ARG A 181 10.30 -26.98 2.82
C ARG A 181 10.73 -25.59 2.42
N VAL A 182 11.95 -25.20 2.72
CA VAL A 182 12.53 -23.91 2.30
C VAL A 182 12.48 -23.76 0.78
N LYS A 183 12.89 -24.81 0.05
CA LYS A 183 12.86 -24.84 -1.42
C LYS A 183 11.45 -24.67 -1.97
N GLU A 184 10.47 -25.39 -1.42
CA GLU A 184 9.08 -25.33 -1.88
C GLU A 184 8.43 -23.97 -1.58
N ILE A 185 8.73 -23.35 -0.43
CA ILE A 185 8.25 -22.00 -0.12
C ILE A 185 8.83 -20.96 -1.09
N VAL A 186 10.14 -21.02 -1.36
CA VAL A 186 10.77 -20.12 -2.34
C VAL A 186 10.17 -20.35 -3.74
N ASN A 187 9.98 -21.60 -4.13
CA ASN A 187 9.32 -21.97 -5.38
C ASN A 187 7.94 -21.32 -5.48
N TYR A 188 7.09 -21.49 -4.46
CA TYR A 188 5.75 -20.90 -4.40
C TYR A 188 5.80 -19.38 -4.48
N ILE A 189 6.68 -18.72 -3.70
CA ILE A 189 6.81 -17.25 -3.74
C ILE A 189 7.18 -16.79 -5.14
N LEU A 190 8.14 -17.43 -5.81
CA LEU A 190 8.60 -17.03 -7.14
C LEU A 190 7.54 -17.29 -8.23
N GLU A 191 6.74 -18.35 -8.11
CA GLU A 191 5.64 -18.64 -9.04
C GLU A 191 4.49 -17.63 -8.93
N HIS A 192 4.15 -17.24 -7.70
CA HIS A 192 3.02 -16.35 -7.44
C HIS A 192 3.42 -14.89 -7.21
N PHE A 193 4.71 -14.55 -7.37
CA PHE A 193 5.23 -13.22 -7.06
C PHE A 193 4.52 -12.13 -7.86
N ASP A 194 4.44 -12.30 -9.18
CA ASP A 194 3.90 -11.29 -10.07
C ASP A 194 2.41 -11.06 -9.84
N GLN A 195 1.66 -12.12 -9.60
CA GLN A 195 0.25 -12.06 -9.27
C GLN A 195 0.02 -11.39 -7.90
N LYS A 196 0.70 -11.86 -6.84
CA LYS A 196 0.49 -11.32 -5.48
C LYS A 196 0.95 -9.87 -5.35
N THR A 197 1.98 -9.46 -6.08
CA THR A 197 2.47 -8.09 -6.13
C THR A 197 1.89 -7.26 -7.28
N MET A 198 0.92 -7.80 -8.04
CA MET A 198 0.21 -7.12 -9.14
C MET A 198 1.16 -6.55 -10.21
N ARG A 199 2.16 -7.34 -10.67
CA ARG A 199 3.18 -6.89 -11.64
C ARG A 199 2.63 -6.58 -13.03
N ASP A 200 1.45 -7.06 -13.35
CA ASP A 200 0.69 -6.74 -14.57
C ASP A 200 0.10 -5.32 -14.55
N LYS A 201 0.01 -4.69 -13.38
CA LYS A 201 -0.54 -3.34 -13.21
C LYS A 201 0.56 -2.29 -13.17
N PHE A 202 0.33 -1.18 -13.88
CA PHE A 202 1.27 -0.07 -13.98
C PHE A 202 0.67 1.21 -13.39
N TYR A 203 1.51 2.01 -12.72
CA TYR A 203 1.11 3.30 -12.19
C TYR A 203 2.29 4.28 -12.09
N GLY A 204 1.99 5.57 -11.93
CA GLY A 204 2.99 6.60 -11.73
C GLY A 204 3.44 6.69 -10.28
N LEU A 205 4.76 6.64 -10.03
CA LEU A 205 5.36 6.85 -8.72
C LEU A 205 6.49 7.87 -8.83
N LYS A 206 6.33 9.06 -8.23
CA LYS A 206 7.33 10.14 -8.24
C LYS A 206 7.90 10.44 -9.65
N GLY A 207 7.04 10.49 -10.66
CA GLY A 207 7.41 10.77 -12.05
C GLY A 207 8.04 9.59 -12.81
N ARG A 208 8.01 8.38 -12.25
CA ARG A 208 8.40 7.13 -12.93
C ARG A 208 7.18 6.23 -13.12
N ARG A 209 7.08 5.53 -14.22
CA ARG A 209 6.14 4.42 -14.38
C ARG A 209 6.74 3.19 -13.73
N VAL A 210 6.00 2.58 -12.82
CA VAL A 210 6.41 1.37 -12.10
C VAL A 210 5.37 0.27 -12.30
N ALA A 211 5.82 -0.98 -12.24
CA ALA A 211 4.98 -2.16 -12.39
C ALA A 211 4.74 -2.81 -11.02
N GLY A 212 3.48 -3.01 -10.67
CA GLY A 212 3.08 -3.69 -9.43
C GLY A 212 3.61 -3.04 -8.16
N PHE A 213 3.77 -3.85 -7.13
CA PHE A 213 4.17 -3.44 -5.78
C PHE A 213 5.36 -4.27 -5.30
N ASN A 214 5.96 -3.85 -4.20
CA ASN A 214 6.99 -4.64 -3.53
C ASN A 214 6.44 -5.46 -2.35
N SER A 215 7.29 -6.31 -1.79
CA SER A 215 6.91 -7.23 -0.74
C SER A 215 7.96 -7.34 0.37
N ILE A 216 7.51 -7.78 1.56
CA ILE A 216 8.35 -8.18 2.68
C ILE A 216 8.17 -9.68 2.91
N PHE A 217 9.25 -10.38 3.26
CA PHE A 217 9.22 -11.75 3.74
C PHE A 217 9.72 -11.79 5.18
N ALA A 218 8.79 -12.02 6.11
CA ALA A 218 9.07 -12.16 7.53
C ALA A 218 9.44 -13.61 7.86
N VAL A 219 10.64 -13.81 8.39
CA VAL A 219 11.20 -15.13 8.72
C VAL A 219 11.52 -15.25 10.20
N ALA A 220 11.55 -16.49 10.72
CA ALA A 220 11.63 -16.74 12.14
C ALA A 220 12.98 -16.37 12.78
N SER A 221 14.11 -16.51 12.06
CA SER A 221 15.45 -16.36 12.64
C SER A 221 16.50 -16.00 11.59
N ILE A 222 17.70 -15.59 12.04
CA ILE A 222 18.84 -15.31 11.17
C ILE A 222 19.25 -16.54 10.35
N PRO A 223 19.37 -17.77 10.93
CA PRO A 223 19.63 -18.96 10.15
C PRO A 223 18.59 -19.23 9.05
N MET A 224 17.30 -18.95 9.32
CA MET A 224 16.25 -19.06 8.31
C MET A 224 16.38 -18.00 7.23
N ALA A 225 16.68 -16.75 7.59
CA ALA A 225 16.93 -15.69 6.62
C ALA A 225 18.08 -16.06 5.66
N LYS A 226 19.16 -16.63 6.18
CA LYS A 226 20.29 -17.12 5.38
C LYS A 226 19.88 -18.26 4.42
N LYS A 227 19.13 -19.25 4.91
CA LYS A 227 18.63 -20.36 4.07
C LYS A 227 17.75 -19.84 2.93
N TYR A 228 16.78 -18.98 3.25
CA TYR A 228 15.89 -18.38 2.26
C TYR A 228 16.62 -17.50 1.26
N TYR A 229 17.48 -16.59 1.71
CA TYR A 229 18.25 -15.71 0.84
C TYR A 229 19.09 -16.50 -0.17
N THR A 230 19.78 -17.54 0.30
CA THR A 230 20.60 -18.42 -0.54
C THR A 230 19.73 -19.18 -1.57
N GLU A 231 18.61 -19.73 -1.14
CA GLU A 231 17.71 -20.48 -2.02
C GLU A 231 17.03 -19.57 -3.06
N PHE A 232 16.64 -18.33 -2.69
CA PHE A 232 16.14 -17.34 -3.64
C PHE A 232 17.18 -17.04 -4.73
N LYS A 233 18.42 -16.74 -4.36
CA LYS A 233 19.48 -16.47 -5.34
C LYS A 233 19.68 -17.63 -6.30
N LYS A 234 19.70 -18.85 -5.78
CA LYS A 234 19.83 -20.07 -6.58
C LYS A 234 18.68 -20.20 -7.58
N GLN A 235 17.45 -20.17 -7.12
CA GLN A 235 16.28 -20.35 -7.99
C GLN A 235 16.08 -19.21 -8.98
N LEU A 236 16.45 -17.97 -8.64
CA LEU A 236 16.42 -16.85 -9.59
C LEU A 236 17.39 -17.07 -10.74
N ILE A 237 18.61 -17.57 -10.46
CA ILE A 237 19.59 -17.90 -11.50
C ILE A 237 19.07 -19.06 -12.36
N GLU A 238 18.56 -20.13 -11.76
CA GLU A 238 18.00 -21.29 -12.46
C GLU A 238 16.84 -20.93 -13.39
N ARG A 239 16.01 -19.94 -13.00
CA ARG A 239 14.84 -19.46 -13.78
C ARG A 239 15.20 -18.33 -14.77
N GLY A 240 16.42 -17.81 -14.74
CA GLY A 240 16.79 -16.62 -15.53
C GLY A 240 15.98 -15.38 -15.17
N ARG A 241 15.47 -15.29 -13.94
CA ARG A 241 14.61 -14.20 -13.46
C ARG A 241 15.42 -13.21 -12.63
N ASN A 242 15.16 -11.93 -12.81
CA ASN A 242 15.81 -10.86 -12.07
C ASN A 242 14.82 -10.19 -11.13
N LEU A 243 15.01 -10.38 -9.79
CA LEU A 243 14.33 -9.65 -8.73
C LEU A 243 15.37 -9.03 -7.82
N SER A 244 15.15 -7.77 -7.43
CA SER A 244 15.99 -7.09 -6.44
C SER A 244 15.61 -7.57 -5.05
N ILE A 245 16.46 -8.41 -4.45
CA ILE A 245 16.26 -8.96 -3.10
C ILE A 245 17.27 -8.34 -2.15
N ALA A 246 16.80 -7.86 -1.00
CA ALA A 246 17.64 -7.38 0.08
C ALA A 246 17.27 -8.06 1.41
N THR A 247 18.17 -8.04 2.37
CA THR A 247 17.90 -8.51 3.75
C THR A 247 18.53 -7.58 4.77
N ILE A 248 17.87 -7.44 5.88
CA ILE A 248 18.38 -6.69 7.02
C ILE A 248 17.90 -7.32 8.33
N PHE A 249 18.77 -7.38 9.30
CA PHE A 249 18.48 -7.82 10.66
C PHE A 249 19.52 -7.25 11.63
N SER A 250 19.17 -7.24 12.91
CA SER A 250 20.04 -6.85 14.01
C SER A 250 20.11 -7.95 15.05
N PHE A 251 20.93 -7.76 16.08
CA PHE A 251 21.15 -8.75 17.14
C PHE A 251 19.93 -8.95 18.05
N SER A 252 19.01 -7.99 18.14
CA SER A 252 17.91 -8.05 19.12
C SER A 252 17.16 -9.37 19.05
N ALA A 253 17.17 -10.02 20.19
CA ALA A 253 16.91 -11.42 20.43
C ALA A 253 15.62 -11.94 19.77
N ASN A 254 15.75 -13.13 19.22
CA ASN A 254 14.64 -14.02 18.91
C ASN A 254 14.02 -14.66 20.16
N GLU A 255 14.12 -14.02 21.33
CA GLU A 255 13.46 -14.52 22.52
C GLU A 255 11.97 -14.31 22.37
N ASP A 256 11.21 -15.40 22.50
CA ASP A 256 9.75 -15.37 22.58
C ASP A 256 9.35 -14.50 23.80
N ASP A 257 9.05 -13.23 23.55
CA ASP A 257 8.48 -12.36 24.57
C ASP A 257 7.06 -12.87 24.86
N PRO A 258 6.73 -13.25 26.10
CA PRO A 258 5.39 -13.66 26.49
C PRO A 258 4.31 -12.61 26.18
N ALA A 259 4.69 -11.33 26.09
CA ALA A 259 3.81 -10.23 25.72
C ALA A 259 3.67 -10.05 24.20
N ASP A 260 4.39 -10.84 23.42
CA ASP A 260 4.38 -10.87 21.94
C ASP A 260 4.57 -9.50 21.26
N THR A 261 5.32 -8.62 21.92
CA THR A 261 5.79 -7.39 21.31
C THR A 261 6.99 -7.72 20.42
N LEU A 262 6.95 -7.29 19.16
CA LEU A 262 8.12 -7.40 18.30
C LEU A 262 9.26 -6.59 18.92
N PRO A 263 10.48 -7.16 19.08
CA PRO A 263 11.60 -6.47 19.69
C PRO A 263 11.89 -5.14 19.01
N ASP A 264 12.47 -4.22 19.77
CA ASP A 264 12.93 -2.93 19.24
C ASP A 264 13.94 -3.12 18.11
N GLU A 265 13.90 -2.24 17.10
CA GLU A 265 14.95 -2.18 16.09
C GLU A 265 16.23 -1.67 16.75
N ASP A 266 17.06 -2.58 17.22
CA ASP A 266 18.39 -2.28 17.72
C ASP A 266 19.38 -2.34 16.54
N PHE A 267 20.21 -1.30 16.40
CA PHE A 267 21.26 -1.21 15.39
C PHE A 267 22.60 -1.75 15.90
N ASP A 268 22.61 -2.39 17.08
CA ASP A 268 23.81 -3.02 17.62
C ASP A 268 24.11 -4.33 16.89
N ASN A 269 25.11 -4.27 15.99
CA ASN A 269 25.62 -5.43 15.28
C ASN A 269 26.87 -6.02 15.96
N ASP A 270 27.39 -5.37 17.01
CA ASP A 270 28.61 -5.85 17.68
C ASP A 270 28.37 -7.13 18.47
N SER A 271 27.11 -7.38 18.82
CA SER A 271 26.67 -8.59 19.53
C SER A 271 26.30 -9.76 18.60
N LEU A 272 26.32 -9.58 17.27
CA LEU A 272 26.10 -10.68 16.31
C LEU A 272 27.25 -11.71 16.39
N ASP A 273 26.91 -12.99 16.32
CA ASP A 273 27.89 -14.04 16.15
C ASP A 273 28.59 -13.94 14.77
N ALA A 274 29.81 -14.48 14.66
CA ALA A 274 30.62 -14.35 13.45
C ALA A 274 29.91 -14.86 12.19
N PRO A 275 29.24 -16.04 12.17
CA PRO A 275 28.52 -16.53 10.99
C PRO A 275 27.33 -15.65 10.56
N SER A 276 26.63 -15.03 11.49
CA SER A 276 25.52 -14.12 11.20
C SER A 276 26.02 -12.78 10.65
N ARG A 277 27.12 -12.28 11.18
CA ARG A 277 27.78 -11.06 10.67
C ARG A 277 28.32 -11.28 9.25
N GLU A 278 29.05 -12.37 8.99
CA GLU A 278 29.55 -12.73 7.66
C GLU A 278 28.42 -12.83 6.61
N PHE A 279 27.28 -13.41 7.01
CA PHE A 279 26.12 -13.47 6.14
C PHE A 279 25.57 -12.08 5.83
N LEU A 280 25.41 -11.22 6.83
CA LEU A 280 24.93 -9.86 6.66
C LEU A 280 25.87 -9.03 5.77
N GLU A 281 27.19 -9.14 5.98
CA GLU A 281 28.20 -8.50 5.13
C GLU A 281 28.10 -8.96 3.68
N SER A 282 27.98 -10.26 3.44
CA SER A 282 27.80 -10.80 2.08
C SER A 282 26.52 -10.29 1.42
N ALA A 283 25.42 -10.15 2.17
CA ALA A 283 24.18 -9.62 1.63
C ALA A 283 24.26 -8.10 1.35
N ILE A 284 24.98 -7.35 2.19
CA ILE A 284 25.26 -5.92 1.98
C ILE A 284 26.18 -5.73 0.76
N ASP A 285 27.17 -6.60 0.56
CA ASP A 285 28.03 -6.58 -0.63
C ASP A 285 27.25 -6.79 -1.93
N ASP A 286 26.28 -7.70 -1.93
CA ASP A 286 25.40 -7.91 -3.05
C ASP A 286 24.51 -6.68 -3.32
N TYR A 287 24.02 -6.07 -2.27
CA TYR A 287 23.27 -4.82 -2.34
C TYR A 287 24.15 -3.68 -2.88
N ASN A 288 25.37 -3.53 -2.39
CA ASN A 288 26.34 -2.54 -2.85
C ASN A 288 26.61 -2.67 -4.36
N LYS A 289 26.78 -3.89 -4.85
CA LYS A 289 26.96 -4.18 -6.29
C LYS A 289 25.72 -3.81 -7.10
N THR A 290 24.52 -4.13 -6.59
CA THR A 290 23.26 -3.88 -7.28
C THR A 290 22.97 -2.39 -7.43
N PHE A 291 23.23 -1.61 -6.39
CA PHE A 291 22.87 -0.20 -6.32
C PHE A 291 24.06 0.77 -6.47
N ASN A 292 25.26 0.26 -6.67
CA ASN A 292 26.48 1.03 -6.77
C ASN A 292 26.74 1.96 -5.56
N VAL A 293 26.63 1.39 -4.36
CA VAL A 293 26.85 2.04 -3.06
C VAL A 293 27.94 1.31 -2.27
N ASN A 294 28.31 1.82 -1.08
CA ASN A 294 29.38 1.24 -0.26
C ASN A 294 29.01 1.27 1.21
N PHE A 295 28.22 0.31 1.64
CA PHE A 295 27.85 0.09 3.04
C PHE A 295 28.57 -1.14 3.60
N ASP A 296 28.65 -1.24 4.93
CA ASP A 296 29.14 -2.42 5.65
C ASP A 296 28.44 -2.52 7.03
N THR A 297 28.82 -3.50 7.82
CA THR A 297 28.23 -3.77 9.16
C THR A 297 28.75 -2.86 10.26
N SER A 298 29.65 -1.89 10.00
CA SER A 298 30.04 -0.90 11.00
C SER A 298 28.87 0.00 11.38
N ALA A 299 28.78 0.41 12.64
CA ALA A 299 27.59 1.06 13.21
C ALA A 299 27.06 2.24 12.37
N ASP A 300 27.94 3.16 11.93
CA ASP A 300 27.55 4.32 11.15
C ASP A 300 27.10 3.96 9.73
N LYS A 301 27.81 3.02 9.07
CA LYS A 301 27.48 2.59 7.71
C LYS A 301 26.26 1.67 7.67
N PHE A 302 26.05 0.87 8.71
CA PHE A 302 24.86 0.05 8.84
C PHE A 302 23.60 0.91 9.04
N GLN A 303 23.68 1.97 9.83
CA GLN A 303 22.57 2.92 9.96
C GLN A 303 22.27 3.64 8.62
N ASN A 304 23.31 3.96 7.84
CA ASN A 304 23.11 4.53 6.51
C ASN A 304 22.56 3.50 5.53
N TYR A 305 22.97 2.23 5.61
CA TYR A 305 22.37 1.12 4.86
C TYR A 305 20.88 0.99 5.15
N TYR A 306 20.48 0.99 6.42
CA TYR A 306 19.05 0.98 6.81
C TYR A 306 18.26 2.13 6.18
N LYS A 307 18.79 3.34 6.23
CA LYS A 307 18.13 4.53 5.65
C LYS A 307 18.00 4.44 4.13
N ASP A 308 19.06 4.03 3.45
CA ASP A 308 19.06 3.86 1.99
C ASP A 308 18.11 2.74 1.57
N LEU A 309 18.15 1.60 2.24
CA LEU A 309 17.25 0.47 2.02
C LEU A 309 15.78 0.87 2.23
N SER A 310 15.49 1.58 3.33
CA SER A 310 14.16 2.12 3.62
C SER A 310 13.64 3.02 2.50
N LEU A 311 14.49 3.91 1.99
CA LEU A 311 14.15 4.81 0.89
C LEU A 311 13.91 4.04 -0.42
N ARG A 312 14.74 3.04 -0.72
CA ARG A 312 14.59 2.21 -1.94
C ARG A 312 13.35 1.34 -1.92
N VAL A 313 12.98 0.79 -0.76
CA VAL A 313 11.71 0.08 -0.61
C VAL A 313 10.55 1.07 -0.85
N LYS A 314 10.56 2.27 -0.25
CA LYS A 314 9.53 3.30 -0.48
C LYS A 314 9.48 3.79 -1.94
N ASN A 315 10.57 3.69 -2.66
CA ASN A 315 10.65 4.04 -4.08
C ASN A 315 10.43 2.85 -5.03
N GLN A 316 10.12 1.67 -4.49
CA GLN A 316 9.94 0.43 -5.27
C GLN A 316 11.17 0.09 -6.13
N GLU A 317 12.37 0.21 -5.54
CA GLU A 317 13.64 -0.20 -6.15
C GLU A 317 14.09 -1.57 -5.64
N VAL A 318 13.53 -2.03 -4.52
CA VAL A 318 13.69 -3.38 -3.94
C VAL A 318 12.37 -4.12 -4.10
N ASP A 319 12.39 -5.29 -4.69
CA ASP A 319 11.22 -6.12 -4.97
C ASP A 319 10.79 -6.95 -3.75
N LEU A 320 11.75 -7.57 -3.09
CA LEU A 320 11.55 -8.44 -1.93
C LEU A 320 12.57 -8.09 -0.83
N LEU A 321 12.05 -7.77 0.34
CA LEU A 321 12.86 -7.52 1.53
C LEU A 321 12.67 -8.66 2.54
N ILE A 322 13.74 -9.43 2.82
CA ILE A 322 13.73 -10.51 3.83
C ILE A 322 14.10 -9.91 5.18
N VAL A 323 13.24 -10.10 6.18
CA VAL A 323 13.41 -9.54 7.52
C VAL A 323 13.08 -10.54 8.61
N ILE A 324 13.60 -10.30 9.82
CA ILE A 324 13.23 -11.06 11.02
C ILE A 324 12.23 -10.25 11.84
N ASN A 325 12.63 -9.06 12.31
CA ASN A 325 11.80 -8.15 13.11
C ASN A 325 11.78 -6.74 12.52
N MET A 326 12.92 -6.29 12.00
CA MET A 326 13.05 -4.95 11.42
C MET A 326 12.04 -4.74 10.29
N PHE A 327 11.52 -3.54 10.13
CA PHE A 327 10.50 -3.17 9.15
C PHE A 327 9.10 -3.77 9.37
N LEU A 328 8.90 -4.71 10.30
CA LEU A 328 7.57 -5.23 10.63
C LEU A 328 6.76 -4.26 11.49
N THR A 329 7.43 -3.35 12.21
CA THR A 329 6.78 -2.31 13.00
C THR A 329 7.33 -0.94 12.65
N GLY A 330 6.52 0.11 12.75
CA GLY A 330 6.96 1.50 12.54
C GLY A 330 7.37 1.89 11.11
N PHE A 331 7.50 0.94 10.19
CA PHE A 331 7.86 1.21 8.80
C PHE A 331 6.62 1.59 7.98
N ASP A 332 6.68 2.69 7.27
CA ASP A 332 5.61 3.18 6.40
C ASP A 332 6.08 3.26 4.95
N ALA A 333 5.53 2.38 4.10
CA ALA A 333 5.76 2.37 2.66
C ALA A 333 4.43 2.05 1.94
N THR A 334 3.88 3.02 1.26
CA THR A 334 2.64 2.87 0.50
C THR A 334 2.77 1.90 -0.67
N THR A 335 4.00 1.72 -1.20
CA THR A 335 4.34 0.77 -2.26
C THR A 335 4.38 -0.68 -1.80
N LEU A 336 4.42 -0.93 -0.48
CA LEU A 336 4.41 -2.28 0.07
C LEU A 336 2.98 -2.84 0.07
N ASN A 337 2.75 -3.91 -0.69
CA ASN A 337 1.44 -4.55 -0.81
C ASN A 337 1.43 -5.96 -0.21
N THR A 338 2.50 -6.73 -0.36
CA THR A 338 2.51 -8.16 -0.02
C THR A 338 3.44 -8.46 1.15
N LEU A 339 2.94 -9.23 2.11
CA LEU A 339 3.71 -9.78 3.22
C LEU A 339 3.65 -11.31 3.15
N TRP A 340 4.81 -11.93 2.98
CA TRP A 340 5.01 -13.37 3.10
C TRP A 340 5.45 -13.65 4.54
N VAL A 341 4.88 -14.66 5.18
CA VAL A 341 5.11 -14.93 6.62
C VAL A 341 5.51 -16.38 6.84
N ASP A 342 6.76 -16.61 7.24
CA ASP A 342 7.23 -17.87 7.81
C ASP A 342 7.78 -17.65 9.22
N LYS A 343 6.95 -17.04 10.05
CA LYS A 343 7.24 -16.68 11.44
C LYS A 343 5.98 -16.84 12.28
N ASN A 344 6.12 -17.24 13.53
CA ASN A 344 5.02 -17.22 14.48
C ASN A 344 4.78 -15.77 14.92
N LEU A 345 3.72 -15.18 14.41
CA LEU A 345 3.25 -13.85 14.81
C LEU A 345 1.96 -14.01 15.62
N ARG A 346 1.80 -13.22 16.68
CA ARG A 346 0.63 -13.24 17.54
C ARG A 346 0.21 -11.82 17.90
N GLN A 347 -1.02 -11.64 18.34
CA GLN A 347 -1.53 -10.40 18.93
C GLN A 347 -1.00 -9.10 18.26
N HIS A 348 -0.28 -8.26 19.00
CA HIS A 348 0.26 -6.97 18.53
C HIS A 348 1.17 -7.12 17.32
N GLY A 349 2.15 -8.01 17.42
CA GLY A 349 3.14 -8.24 16.36
C GLY A 349 2.50 -8.67 15.04
N LEU A 350 1.42 -9.48 15.12
CA LEU A 350 0.67 -9.92 13.94
C LEU A 350 -0.04 -8.75 13.24
N ILE A 351 -0.86 -7.98 13.98
CA ILE A 351 -1.61 -6.85 13.41
C ILE A 351 -0.66 -5.77 12.90
N GLN A 352 0.42 -5.48 13.62
CA GLN A 352 1.40 -4.48 13.20
C GLN A 352 2.12 -4.89 11.92
N ALA A 353 2.53 -6.16 11.78
CA ALA A 353 3.16 -6.67 10.56
C ALA A 353 2.18 -6.63 9.37
N PHE A 354 0.95 -7.07 9.56
CA PHE A 354 -0.09 -7.05 8.52
C PHE A 354 -0.38 -5.62 8.07
N SER A 355 -0.45 -4.68 8.99
CA SER A 355 -0.71 -3.26 8.73
C SER A 355 0.40 -2.53 7.95
N ARG A 356 1.53 -3.20 7.67
CA ARG A 356 2.54 -2.67 6.73
C ARG A 356 2.04 -2.69 5.29
N THR A 357 1.12 -3.61 4.96
CA THR A 357 0.66 -3.84 3.58
C THR A 357 -0.59 -3.04 3.19
N ASN A 358 -1.35 -2.52 4.13
CA ASN A 358 -2.68 -1.95 3.90
C ASN A 358 -2.71 -0.42 3.71
N ARG A 359 -1.57 0.23 3.54
CA ARG A 359 -1.51 1.66 3.25
C ARG A 359 -2.03 1.97 1.85
N ILE A 360 -2.86 2.99 1.74
CA ILE A 360 -3.40 3.45 0.47
C ILE A 360 -2.31 4.14 -0.35
N LEU A 361 -2.20 3.81 -1.61
CA LEU A 361 -1.32 4.48 -2.57
C LEU A 361 -2.12 5.04 -3.74
N ASN A 362 -2.94 4.19 -4.36
CA ASN A 362 -3.70 4.50 -5.57
C ASN A 362 -4.88 3.53 -5.71
N SER A 363 -5.69 3.69 -6.75
CA SER A 363 -6.84 2.83 -7.05
C SER A 363 -6.49 1.39 -7.46
N VAL A 364 -5.24 1.11 -7.82
CA VAL A 364 -4.76 -0.24 -8.16
C VAL A 364 -4.60 -1.10 -6.91
N LYS A 365 -4.10 -0.52 -5.82
CA LYS A 365 -3.93 -1.21 -4.54
C LYS A 365 -5.25 -1.25 -3.77
N LYS A 366 -5.92 -2.39 -3.76
CA LYS A 366 -7.26 -2.56 -3.17
C LYS A 366 -7.26 -3.21 -1.79
N PHE A 367 -6.21 -3.94 -1.44
CA PHE A 367 -6.05 -4.66 -0.16
C PHE A 367 -4.57 -4.90 0.15
N GLY A 368 -4.28 -5.16 1.43
CA GLY A 368 -3.00 -5.71 1.85
C GLY A 368 -3.02 -7.22 1.65
N ASN A 369 -2.03 -7.77 0.97
CA ASN A 369 -1.95 -9.18 0.63
C ASN A 369 -0.99 -9.91 1.57
N ILE A 370 -1.46 -10.95 2.24
CA ILE A 370 -0.71 -11.67 3.26
C ILE A 370 -0.73 -13.16 2.94
N VAL A 371 0.43 -13.79 2.93
CA VAL A 371 0.58 -15.22 2.67
C VAL A 371 1.33 -15.84 3.83
N CYS A 372 0.66 -16.71 4.59
CA CYS A 372 1.19 -17.37 5.77
C CYS A 372 1.60 -18.81 5.45
N PHE A 373 2.87 -19.14 5.68
CA PHE A 373 3.42 -20.50 5.57
C PHE A 373 3.47 -21.24 6.93
N ARG A 374 2.88 -20.62 7.95
CA ARG A 374 2.61 -21.21 9.26
C ARG A 374 1.12 -21.12 9.58
N ASP A 375 0.65 -21.98 10.47
CA ASP A 375 -0.74 -21.94 10.92
C ASP A 375 -0.96 -20.75 11.86
N LEU A 376 -1.31 -19.62 11.27
CA LEU A 376 -1.61 -18.38 11.97
C LEU A 376 -3.11 -18.06 12.00
N LYS A 377 -3.98 -18.98 11.55
CA LYS A 377 -5.41 -18.68 11.45
C LYS A 377 -6.02 -18.28 12.80
N GLN A 378 -5.84 -19.13 13.82
CA GLN A 378 -6.37 -18.83 15.15
C GLN A 378 -5.74 -17.56 15.75
N ALA A 379 -4.43 -17.38 15.62
CA ALA A 379 -3.74 -16.17 16.09
C ALA A 379 -4.26 -14.89 15.40
N THR A 380 -4.64 -14.99 14.13
CA THR A 380 -5.24 -13.89 13.38
C THR A 380 -6.64 -13.56 13.88
N ASP A 381 -7.49 -14.55 14.06
CA ASP A 381 -8.85 -14.38 14.58
C ASP A 381 -8.83 -13.77 16.00
N ASP A 382 -7.94 -14.26 16.86
CA ASP A 382 -7.75 -13.75 18.21
C ASP A 382 -7.26 -12.29 18.21
N ALA A 383 -6.31 -11.95 17.35
CA ALA A 383 -5.77 -10.60 17.24
C ALA A 383 -6.85 -9.61 16.73
N ILE A 384 -7.65 -10.00 15.75
CA ILE A 384 -8.75 -9.18 15.24
C ILE A 384 -9.83 -9.00 16.31
N ALA A 385 -10.17 -10.04 17.06
CA ALA A 385 -11.13 -9.96 18.16
C ALA A 385 -10.63 -9.06 19.31
N LEU A 386 -9.32 -8.98 19.53
CA LEU A 386 -8.71 -8.17 20.58
C LEU A 386 -8.65 -6.68 20.22
N PHE A 387 -8.28 -6.34 18.98
CA PHE A 387 -8.03 -4.96 18.52
C PHE A 387 -9.15 -4.38 17.66
N GLY A 388 -10.14 -5.18 17.28
CA GLY A 388 -11.34 -4.78 16.59
C GLY A 388 -12.59 -5.12 17.43
N ASP A 389 -13.75 -4.97 16.83
CA ASP A 389 -14.97 -5.54 17.37
C ASP A 389 -14.99 -7.05 17.08
N LYS A 390 -15.49 -7.88 18.01
CA LYS A 390 -15.63 -9.33 17.79
C LYS A 390 -16.42 -9.70 16.52
N GLU A 391 -17.24 -8.78 16.05
CA GLU A 391 -18.02 -8.93 14.82
C GLU A 391 -17.32 -8.43 13.55
N ALA A 392 -16.13 -7.84 13.68
CA ALA A 392 -15.41 -7.13 12.60
C ALA A 392 -14.65 -8.03 11.62
N GLY A 393 -14.57 -9.33 11.86
CA GLY A 393 -13.82 -10.26 11.01
C GLY A 393 -14.15 -10.16 9.51
N GLY A 394 -15.42 -9.93 9.18
CA GLY A 394 -15.86 -9.76 7.79
C GLY A 394 -15.46 -8.41 7.14
N ILE A 395 -15.09 -7.41 7.95
CA ILE A 395 -14.63 -6.09 7.46
C ILE A 395 -13.11 -6.08 7.30
N VAL A 396 -12.40 -6.70 8.25
CA VAL A 396 -10.94 -6.70 8.29
C VAL A 396 -10.34 -7.74 7.35
N LEU A 397 -10.97 -8.90 7.26
CA LEU A 397 -10.50 -10.03 6.45
C LEU A 397 -11.44 -10.30 5.28
N LEU A 398 -10.84 -10.59 4.14
CA LEU A 398 -11.56 -11.18 3.04
C LEU A 398 -11.79 -12.68 3.30
N LYS A 399 -12.97 -13.17 2.90
CA LYS A 399 -13.33 -14.60 2.93
C LYS A 399 -12.49 -15.40 1.95
N THR A 400 -12.59 -16.72 1.99
CA THR A 400 -11.92 -17.62 1.05
C THR A 400 -12.52 -17.53 -0.38
N TYR A 401 -11.77 -17.98 -1.37
CA TYR A 401 -12.26 -18.11 -2.75
C TYR A 401 -13.61 -18.84 -2.83
N ASN A 402 -13.70 -20.04 -2.19
CA ASN A 402 -14.91 -20.84 -2.20
C ASN A 402 -16.13 -20.11 -1.59
N GLU A 403 -15.94 -19.35 -0.52
CA GLU A 403 -17.00 -18.58 0.11
C GLU A 403 -17.49 -17.47 -0.82
N TYR A 404 -16.59 -16.72 -1.44
CA TYR A 404 -17.00 -15.68 -2.40
C TYR A 404 -17.55 -16.24 -3.71
N TYR A 405 -17.05 -17.38 -4.16
CA TYR A 405 -17.48 -17.97 -5.43
C TYR A 405 -18.81 -18.71 -5.33
N ASN A 406 -19.01 -19.53 -4.28
CA ASN A 406 -20.19 -20.39 -4.10
C ASN A 406 -21.21 -19.86 -3.08
N GLY A 407 -20.89 -18.79 -2.33
CA GLY A 407 -21.72 -18.27 -1.25
C GLY A 407 -21.35 -18.79 0.13
N TYR A 408 -21.83 -18.11 1.18
CA TYR A 408 -21.51 -18.42 2.57
C TYR A 408 -22.65 -17.99 3.51
N GLU A 409 -22.66 -18.54 4.72
CA GLU A 409 -23.55 -18.11 5.78
C GLU A 409 -22.88 -17.07 6.70
N GLU A 410 -23.55 -15.97 6.96
CA GLU A 410 -23.08 -14.93 7.86
C GLU A 410 -24.22 -14.46 8.76
N LYS A 411 -24.04 -14.55 10.07
CA LYS A 411 -25.05 -14.14 11.08
C LYS A 411 -26.44 -14.74 10.82
N GLY A 412 -26.49 -16.02 10.38
CA GLY A 412 -27.75 -16.72 10.08
C GLY A 412 -28.44 -16.26 8.79
N LYS A 413 -27.75 -15.51 7.94
CA LYS A 413 -28.20 -15.12 6.60
C LYS A 413 -27.30 -15.72 5.54
N THR A 414 -27.88 -16.36 4.54
CA THR A 414 -27.15 -16.85 3.37
C THR A 414 -26.76 -15.65 2.49
N LYS A 415 -25.46 -15.52 2.21
CA LYS A 415 -24.91 -14.57 1.23
C LYS A 415 -24.65 -15.32 -0.06
N PRO A 416 -25.28 -14.93 -1.18
CA PRO A 416 -25.08 -15.60 -2.46
C PRO A 416 -23.64 -15.40 -2.96
N GLY A 417 -23.10 -16.42 -3.61
CA GLY A 417 -21.77 -16.35 -4.23
C GLY A 417 -21.81 -15.74 -5.63
N TYR A 418 -20.63 -15.50 -6.17
CA TYR A 418 -20.44 -14.96 -7.52
C TYR A 418 -21.19 -15.81 -8.58
N LYS A 419 -21.08 -17.12 -8.47
CA LYS A 419 -21.73 -18.06 -9.40
C LYS A 419 -23.25 -17.91 -9.39
N GLU A 420 -23.86 -17.89 -8.22
CA GLU A 420 -25.31 -17.76 -8.06
C GLU A 420 -25.82 -16.42 -8.60
N LEU A 421 -25.08 -15.33 -8.32
CA LEU A 421 -25.46 -13.99 -8.80
C LEU A 421 -25.34 -13.87 -10.32
N ILE A 422 -24.33 -14.50 -10.93
CA ILE A 422 -24.20 -14.52 -12.41
C ILE A 422 -25.33 -15.35 -13.05
N GLU A 423 -25.68 -16.49 -12.46
CA GLU A 423 -26.80 -17.31 -12.94
C GLU A 423 -28.13 -16.54 -12.85
N GLU A 424 -28.35 -15.79 -11.76
CA GLU A 424 -29.50 -14.92 -11.60
C GLU A 424 -29.49 -13.76 -12.61
N LEU A 425 -28.34 -13.14 -12.87
CA LEU A 425 -28.20 -12.07 -13.86
C LEU A 425 -28.59 -12.55 -15.27
N ILE A 426 -28.02 -13.65 -15.71
CA ILE A 426 -28.28 -14.22 -17.04
C ILE A 426 -29.76 -14.58 -17.18
N LYS A 427 -30.37 -15.13 -16.14
CA LYS A 427 -31.76 -15.54 -16.14
C LYS A 427 -32.74 -14.36 -16.17
N SER A 428 -32.43 -13.31 -15.40
CA SER A 428 -33.34 -12.18 -15.16
C SER A 428 -33.14 -11.04 -16.14
N PHE A 429 -31.94 -10.85 -16.67
CA PHE A 429 -31.56 -9.71 -17.51
C PHE A 429 -30.73 -10.16 -18.73
N SER A 430 -31.39 -10.59 -19.78
CA SER A 430 -30.71 -11.01 -21.02
C SER A 430 -30.10 -9.83 -21.76
N LEU A 431 -28.86 -9.97 -22.24
CA LEU A 431 -28.18 -8.95 -23.04
C LEU A 431 -28.96 -8.63 -24.31
N GLY A 432 -28.97 -7.37 -24.72
CA GLY A 432 -29.67 -6.87 -25.91
C GLY A 432 -31.17 -6.62 -25.69
N GLN A 433 -31.69 -6.84 -24.48
CA GLN A 433 -33.07 -6.50 -24.13
C GLN A 433 -33.10 -5.27 -23.18
N PRO A 434 -33.95 -4.27 -23.43
CA PRO A 434 -34.06 -3.12 -22.54
C PRO A 434 -34.67 -3.54 -21.20
N ILE A 435 -34.15 -3.02 -20.10
CA ILE A 435 -34.69 -3.23 -18.76
C ILE A 435 -35.80 -2.21 -18.54
N ILE A 436 -37.02 -2.67 -18.58
CA ILE A 436 -38.22 -1.82 -18.52
C ILE A 436 -38.81 -1.84 -17.09
N GLY A 437 -39.04 -0.67 -16.54
CA GLY A 437 -39.64 -0.46 -15.21
C GLY A 437 -38.64 -0.20 -14.11
N GLU A 438 -38.97 0.78 -13.26
CA GLU A 438 -38.08 1.29 -12.20
C GLU A 438 -37.63 0.21 -11.19
N GLU A 439 -38.54 -0.71 -10.86
CA GLU A 439 -38.21 -1.82 -9.95
C GLU A 439 -37.24 -2.83 -10.57
N ALA A 440 -37.42 -3.16 -11.86
CA ALA A 440 -36.48 -4.04 -12.56
C ALA A 440 -35.09 -3.40 -12.70
N GLN A 441 -35.06 -2.11 -12.99
CA GLN A 441 -33.80 -1.34 -13.07
C GLN A 441 -33.08 -1.28 -11.72
N LYS A 442 -33.78 -1.04 -10.61
CA LYS A 442 -33.21 -1.08 -9.25
C LYS A 442 -32.69 -2.47 -8.88
N ASN A 443 -33.42 -3.54 -9.26
CA ASN A 443 -32.98 -4.90 -9.00
C ASN A 443 -31.74 -5.26 -9.83
N PHE A 444 -31.67 -4.82 -11.07
CA PHE A 444 -30.46 -4.99 -11.90
C PHE A 444 -29.26 -4.26 -11.28
N ILE A 445 -29.44 -2.99 -10.86
CA ILE A 445 -28.36 -2.20 -10.22
C ILE A 445 -27.83 -2.93 -8.99
N ARG A 446 -28.69 -3.42 -8.09
CA ARG A 446 -28.26 -4.17 -6.90
C ARG A 446 -27.53 -5.46 -7.27
N LEU A 447 -28.10 -6.24 -8.18
CA LEU A 447 -27.55 -7.54 -8.58
C LEU A 447 -26.17 -7.38 -9.24
N PHE A 448 -26.09 -6.48 -10.21
CA PHE A 448 -24.83 -6.28 -10.93
C PHE A 448 -23.76 -5.60 -10.06
N GLY A 449 -24.15 -4.68 -9.17
CA GLY A 449 -23.25 -4.10 -8.16
C GLY A 449 -22.64 -5.16 -7.23
N ALA A 450 -23.44 -6.12 -6.77
CA ALA A 450 -22.94 -7.24 -5.98
C ALA A 450 -21.97 -8.13 -6.78
N ILE A 451 -22.26 -8.39 -8.06
CA ILE A 451 -21.37 -9.14 -8.97
C ILE A 451 -20.04 -8.42 -9.16
N LEU A 452 -20.06 -7.12 -9.40
CA LEU A 452 -18.86 -6.29 -9.54
C LEU A 452 -17.95 -6.38 -8.32
N LYS A 453 -18.56 -6.28 -7.13
CA LYS A 453 -17.85 -6.40 -5.86
C LYS A 453 -17.16 -7.76 -5.74
N LEU A 454 -17.87 -8.84 -5.97
CA LEU A 454 -17.32 -10.19 -5.85
C LEU A 454 -16.27 -10.48 -6.93
N LYS A 455 -16.47 -10.06 -8.18
CA LYS A 455 -15.47 -10.22 -9.24
C LYS A 455 -14.16 -9.50 -8.89
N ASN A 456 -14.25 -8.27 -8.37
CA ASN A 456 -13.07 -7.53 -7.92
C ASN A 456 -12.27 -8.25 -6.83
N ILE A 457 -12.97 -8.88 -5.88
CA ILE A 457 -12.35 -9.66 -4.83
C ILE A 457 -11.76 -10.95 -5.42
N LEU A 458 -12.53 -11.68 -6.21
CA LEU A 458 -12.14 -12.96 -6.78
C LEU A 458 -10.97 -12.85 -7.76
N SER A 459 -10.84 -11.76 -8.51
CA SER A 459 -9.73 -11.53 -9.43
C SER A 459 -8.35 -11.56 -8.76
N ALA A 460 -8.30 -11.47 -7.43
CA ALA A 460 -7.07 -11.61 -6.67
C ALA A 460 -6.71 -13.05 -6.29
N PHE A 461 -7.61 -14.00 -6.51
CA PHE A 461 -7.39 -15.42 -6.21
C PHE A 461 -6.91 -16.17 -7.45
N ASP A 462 -5.94 -17.05 -7.25
CA ASP A 462 -5.35 -17.88 -8.31
C ASP A 462 -6.41 -18.78 -8.97
N ASP A 463 -7.35 -19.27 -8.14
CA ASP A 463 -8.43 -20.17 -8.57
C ASP A 463 -9.51 -19.46 -9.42
N PHE A 464 -9.46 -18.15 -9.58
CA PHE A 464 -10.47 -17.44 -10.36
C PHE A 464 -10.15 -17.40 -11.85
N GLU A 465 -8.88 -17.46 -12.21
CA GLU A 465 -8.46 -17.49 -13.63
C GLU A 465 -9.02 -18.73 -14.34
N GLY A 466 -9.79 -18.50 -15.39
CA GLY A 466 -10.50 -19.55 -16.14
C GLY A 466 -11.83 -20.01 -15.52
N ASN A 467 -12.25 -19.42 -14.39
CA ASN A 467 -13.54 -19.66 -13.75
C ASN A 467 -14.50 -18.46 -13.84
N GLU A 468 -14.21 -17.51 -14.70
CA GLU A 468 -15.11 -16.40 -15.05
C GLU A 468 -16.28 -16.95 -15.89
N ILE A 469 -17.47 -16.95 -15.33
CA ILE A 469 -18.65 -17.52 -15.99
C ILE A 469 -19.09 -16.70 -17.21
N LEU A 470 -18.91 -15.37 -17.12
CA LEU A 470 -19.17 -14.45 -18.24
C LEU A 470 -17.89 -14.20 -19.03
N THR A 471 -18.02 -14.15 -20.36
CA THR A 471 -16.93 -13.62 -21.18
C THR A 471 -16.69 -12.14 -20.84
N GLU A 472 -15.48 -11.67 -21.06
CA GLU A 472 -15.13 -10.28 -20.77
C GLU A 472 -16.05 -9.30 -21.54
N ARG A 473 -16.37 -9.61 -22.78
CA ARG A 473 -17.32 -8.83 -23.59
C ARG A 473 -18.71 -8.75 -22.95
N ASN A 474 -19.29 -9.88 -22.56
CA ASN A 474 -20.61 -9.91 -21.95
C ASN A 474 -20.64 -9.15 -20.62
N PHE A 475 -19.55 -9.27 -19.87
CA PHE A 475 -19.40 -8.54 -18.61
C PHE A 475 -19.35 -7.03 -18.84
N GLN A 476 -18.61 -6.56 -19.84
CA GLN A 476 -18.53 -5.14 -20.21
C GLN A 476 -19.89 -4.61 -20.72
N ASP A 477 -20.64 -5.41 -21.46
CA ASP A 477 -21.98 -5.04 -21.90
C ASP A 477 -22.94 -4.81 -20.73
N TYR A 478 -22.95 -5.70 -19.73
CA TYR A 478 -23.72 -5.49 -18.51
C TYR A 478 -23.23 -4.28 -17.70
N GLN A 479 -21.93 -4.07 -17.67
CA GLN A 479 -21.33 -2.91 -17.00
C GLN A 479 -21.77 -1.59 -17.65
N GLY A 480 -21.84 -1.52 -18.97
CA GLY A 480 -22.38 -0.37 -19.70
C GLY A 480 -23.84 -0.06 -19.28
N ILE A 481 -24.70 -1.08 -19.26
CA ILE A 481 -26.10 -0.93 -18.82
C ILE A 481 -26.17 -0.46 -17.35
N TYR A 482 -25.32 -1.00 -16.49
CA TYR A 482 -25.26 -0.61 -15.08
C TYR A 482 -24.89 0.87 -14.90
N LEU A 483 -23.86 1.35 -15.61
CA LEU A 483 -23.43 2.75 -15.56
C LEU A 483 -24.56 3.70 -15.97
N ASP A 484 -25.28 3.35 -17.05
CA ASP A 484 -26.39 4.16 -17.56
C ASP A 484 -27.53 4.29 -16.55
N LEU A 485 -27.98 3.17 -16.03
CA LEU A 485 -29.10 3.14 -15.10
C LEU A 485 -28.73 3.79 -13.75
N ASN A 486 -27.53 3.54 -13.24
CA ASN A 486 -27.09 4.11 -11.96
C ASN A 486 -27.01 5.64 -12.01
N GLU A 487 -26.51 6.22 -13.12
CA GLU A 487 -26.49 7.67 -13.29
C GLU A 487 -27.90 8.28 -13.38
N GLU A 488 -28.82 7.62 -14.07
CA GLU A 488 -30.22 8.07 -14.21
C GLU A 488 -30.90 8.16 -12.84
N PHE A 489 -30.72 7.14 -11.99
CA PHE A 489 -31.26 7.10 -10.62
C PHE A 489 -30.60 8.12 -9.69
N THR A 490 -29.31 8.41 -9.85
CA THR A 490 -28.61 9.40 -9.03
C THR A 490 -29.03 10.83 -9.36
N ARG A 491 -29.34 11.13 -10.63
CA ARG A 491 -29.82 12.46 -11.05
C ARG A 491 -31.25 12.75 -10.61
N GLY A 492 -32.11 11.72 -10.53
CA GLY A 492 -33.52 11.86 -10.12
C GLY A 492 -33.73 12.15 -8.63
N LYS A 493 -32.76 11.87 -7.77
CA LYS A 493 -32.92 11.86 -6.31
C LYS A 493 -32.38 13.10 -5.55
N LYS A 494 -32.28 14.26 -6.16
CA LYS A 494 -32.05 15.49 -5.37
C LYS A 494 -33.23 15.89 -4.49
N ALA A 495 -34.34 15.15 -4.48
CA ALA A 495 -35.59 15.54 -3.82
C ALA A 495 -36.02 14.70 -2.59
N ASP A 496 -35.60 13.45 -2.40
CA ASP A 496 -36.03 12.67 -1.22
C ASP A 496 -34.88 11.86 -0.59
N LYS A 497 -34.60 12.20 0.66
CA LYS A 497 -33.59 11.53 1.49
C LYS A 497 -34.20 10.33 2.22
N GLU A 498 -34.02 9.13 1.73
CA GLU A 498 -34.07 7.90 2.53
C GLU A 498 -32.94 6.94 2.15
N ASN A 499 -32.20 6.56 3.12
CA ASN A 499 -31.18 5.50 3.38
C ASN A 499 -30.75 4.48 2.29
N ILE A 500 -30.80 4.82 1.01
CA ILE A 500 -30.21 4.05 -0.09
C ILE A 500 -28.85 4.66 -0.51
N ASN A 501 -28.49 5.83 0.05
CA ASN A 501 -27.29 6.58 -0.35
C ASN A 501 -25.98 5.89 0.01
N ASP A 502 -25.90 5.14 1.10
CA ASP A 502 -24.66 4.48 1.54
C ASP A 502 -24.31 3.31 0.60
N ASP A 503 -25.28 2.51 0.19
CA ASP A 503 -25.06 1.40 -0.75
C ASP A 503 -24.72 1.92 -2.16
N LEU A 504 -25.34 3.01 -2.59
CA LEU A 504 -25.12 3.61 -3.92
C LEU A 504 -23.76 4.35 -3.99
N ILE A 505 -23.33 5.01 -2.93
CA ILE A 505 -22.01 5.66 -2.87
C ILE A 505 -20.89 4.63 -2.94
N PHE A 506 -21.04 3.52 -2.22
CA PHE A 506 -20.08 2.42 -2.22
C PHE A 506 -19.99 1.71 -3.59
N GLU A 507 -21.12 1.51 -4.26
CA GLU A 507 -21.18 0.94 -5.61
C GLU A 507 -20.58 1.88 -6.66
N LEU A 508 -20.78 3.19 -6.55
CA LEU A 508 -20.15 4.19 -7.43
C LEU A 508 -18.62 4.25 -7.26
N GLU A 509 -18.11 4.06 -6.06
CA GLU A 509 -16.65 3.96 -5.83
C GLU A 509 -16.07 2.69 -6.43
N LEU A 510 -16.77 1.56 -6.34
CA LEU A 510 -16.38 0.31 -7.01
C LEU A 510 -16.35 0.46 -8.53
N ILE A 511 -17.31 1.16 -9.14
CA ILE A 511 -17.31 1.44 -10.59
C ILE A 511 -16.16 2.34 -10.99
N LYS A 512 -15.82 3.34 -10.19
CA LYS A 512 -14.61 4.16 -10.42
C LYS A 512 -13.31 3.35 -10.37
N GLN A 513 -13.32 2.17 -9.74
CA GLN A 513 -12.19 1.25 -9.69
C GLN A 513 -12.17 0.23 -10.84
N ILE A 514 -13.25 0.07 -11.60
CA ILE A 514 -13.28 -0.80 -12.77
C ILE A 514 -12.74 -0.01 -13.95
N GLU A 515 -11.66 -0.48 -14.52
CA GLU A 515 -11.02 0.13 -15.69
C GLU A 515 -11.98 0.07 -16.89
N VAL A 516 -12.67 1.16 -17.13
CA VAL A 516 -13.18 1.47 -18.47
C VAL A 516 -11.96 1.93 -19.26
N ASN A 517 -11.36 1.01 -20.01
CA ASN A 517 -10.19 1.27 -20.84
C ASN A 517 -10.58 1.79 -22.23
N ILE A 518 -9.59 2.18 -23.03
CA ILE A 518 -9.82 2.70 -24.39
C ILE A 518 -10.46 1.66 -25.31
N ASP A 519 -10.16 0.37 -25.14
CA ASP A 519 -10.70 -0.69 -25.98
C ASP A 519 -12.21 -0.84 -25.81
N TYR A 520 -12.71 -0.66 -24.58
CA TYR A 520 -14.15 -0.62 -24.32
C TYR A 520 -14.82 0.57 -25.02
N ILE A 521 -14.18 1.73 -25.00
CA ILE A 521 -14.70 2.91 -25.71
C ILE A 521 -14.74 2.65 -27.23
N LEU A 522 -13.68 2.08 -27.80
CA LEU A 522 -13.62 1.75 -29.23
C LEU A 522 -14.69 0.73 -29.62
N MET A 523 -14.94 -0.27 -28.78
CA MET A 523 -16.05 -1.21 -28.99
C MET A 523 -17.41 -0.52 -28.98
N LEU A 524 -17.65 0.46 -28.11
CA LEU A 524 -18.88 1.25 -28.13
C LEU A 524 -18.97 2.13 -29.37
N VAL A 525 -17.85 2.69 -29.85
CA VAL A 525 -17.79 3.45 -31.11
C VAL A 525 -18.07 2.55 -32.30
N GLU A 526 -17.59 1.30 -32.28
CA GLU A 526 -17.91 0.30 -33.32
C GLU A 526 -19.40 -0.02 -33.33
N LYS A 527 -20.04 -0.24 -32.19
CA LYS A 527 -21.51 -0.39 -32.09
C LYS A 527 -22.26 0.84 -32.57
N TYR A 528 -21.77 2.04 -32.33
CA TYR A 528 -22.35 3.28 -32.85
C TYR A 528 -22.23 3.35 -34.37
N HIS A 529 -21.07 2.99 -34.91
CA HIS A 529 -20.84 2.85 -36.35
C HIS A 529 -21.82 1.83 -36.97
N ASP A 530 -21.95 0.62 -36.39
CA ASP A 530 -22.85 -0.45 -36.86
C ASP A 530 -24.34 -0.05 -36.86
N SER A 531 -24.71 0.89 -36.01
CA SER A 531 -26.04 1.51 -36.01
C SER A 531 -26.24 2.54 -37.14
N ASN A 532 -25.30 2.65 -38.09
CA ASN A 532 -25.21 3.73 -39.10
C ASN A 532 -25.14 5.13 -38.45
N CYS A 533 -24.46 5.25 -37.33
CA CYS A 533 -24.31 6.47 -36.55
C CYS A 533 -25.64 7.09 -36.08
N ALA A 534 -26.71 6.29 -35.95
CA ALA A 534 -28.04 6.76 -35.65
C ALA A 534 -28.40 6.68 -34.15
N ASP A 535 -27.79 5.78 -33.39
CA ASP A 535 -28.14 5.55 -31.99
C ASP A 535 -27.44 6.54 -31.04
N LYS A 536 -28.18 7.59 -30.67
CA LYS A 536 -27.73 8.61 -29.71
C LYS A 536 -27.59 8.08 -28.28
N GLY A 537 -28.19 6.92 -27.95
CA GLY A 537 -28.03 6.28 -26.64
C GLY A 537 -26.61 5.78 -26.45
N ILE A 538 -26.00 5.21 -27.49
CA ILE A 538 -24.61 4.74 -27.45
C ILE A 538 -23.63 5.91 -27.24
N LEU A 539 -23.86 7.05 -27.90
CA LEU A 539 -23.04 8.25 -27.66
C LEU A 539 -23.09 8.75 -26.20
N THR A 540 -24.29 8.67 -25.61
CA THR A 540 -24.46 9.03 -24.20
C THR A 540 -23.71 8.06 -23.33
N THR A 541 -23.72 6.76 -23.61
CA THR A 541 -22.97 5.73 -22.89
C THR A 541 -21.47 5.94 -22.99
N ILE A 542 -20.95 6.25 -24.19
CA ILE A 542 -19.53 6.57 -24.38
C ILE A 542 -19.11 7.79 -23.52
N LYS A 543 -19.87 8.87 -23.58
CA LYS A 543 -19.58 10.10 -22.79
C LYS A 543 -19.58 9.83 -21.29
N LYS A 544 -20.49 9.00 -20.80
CA LYS A 544 -20.57 8.59 -19.40
C LYS A 544 -19.37 7.71 -19.01
N ALA A 545 -19.05 6.73 -19.81
CA ALA A 545 -17.92 5.84 -19.58
C ALA A 545 -16.60 6.61 -19.53
N VAL A 546 -16.36 7.53 -20.44
CA VAL A 546 -15.16 8.40 -20.45
C VAL A 546 -15.11 9.29 -19.21
N ASN A 547 -16.23 9.86 -18.78
CA ASN A 547 -16.27 10.72 -17.60
C ASN A 547 -16.07 9.94 -16.28
N SER A 548 -16.44 8.67 -16.24
CA SER A 548 -16.29 7.81 -15.06
C SER A 548 -14.85 7.28 -14.86
N SER A 549 -14.06 7.20 -15.93
CA SER A 549 -12.67 6.73 -15.88
C SER A 549 -11.69 7.88 -15.69
N ILE A 550 -10.88 7.82 -14.62
CA ILE A 550 -9.83 8.83 -14.35
C ILE A 550 -8.81 8.84 -15.51
N GLU A 551 -8.48 7.68 -16.04
CA GLU A 551 -7.51 7.53 -17.13
C GLU A 551 -8.02 8.13 -18.45
N LEU A 552 -9.30 7.96 -18.76
CA LEU A 552 -9.90 8.42 -20.01
C LEU A 552 -10.32 9.90 -19.99
N ARG A 553 -10.41 10.53 -18.81
CA ARG A 553 -10.72 11.96 -18.72
C ARG A 553 -9.70 12.84 -19.43
N SER A 554 -8.42 12.52 -19.32
CA SER A 554 -7.35 13.23 -20.06
C SER A 554 -7.45 13.03 -21.58
N LYS A 555 -8.11 11.96 -22.02
CA LYS A 555 -8.29 11.57 -23.43
C LYS A 555 -9.66 11.95 -24.01
N LYS A 556 -10.55 12.55 -23.19
CA LYS A 556 -11.94 12.86 -23.55
C LYS A 556 -12.07 13.67 -24.85
N GLU A 557 -11.30 14.75 -24.94
CA GLU A 557 -11.33 15.60 -26.14
C GLU A 557 -10.92 14.85 -27.41
N LEU A 558 -9.95 13.94 -27.28
CA LEU A 558 -9.50 13.10 -28.39
C LEU A 558 -10.59 12.12 -28.82
N ILE A 559 -11.27 11.49 -27.86
CA ILE A 559 -12.37 10.56 -28.10
C ILE A 559 -13.55 11.29 -28.74
N ASP A 560 -13.96 12.43 -28.19
CA ASP A 560 -15.08 13.22 -28.73
C ASP A 560 -14.80 13.66 -30.18
N ARG A 561 -13.61 14.14 -30.51
CA ARG A 561 -13.21 14.51 -31.88
C ARG A 561 -13.14 13.31 -32.82
N PHE A 562 -12.76 12.14 -32.35
CA PHE A 562 -12.79 10.94 -33.18
C PHE A 562 -14.22 10.52 -33.51
N ILE A 563 -15.11 10.51 -32.53
CA ILE A 563 -16.52 10.17 -32.72
C ILE A 563 -17.20 11.08 -33.79
N GLU A 564 -16.84 12.36 -33.81
CA GLU A 564 -17.35 13.31 -34.82
C GLU A 564 -16.89 12.99 -36.26
N ARG A 565 -15.80 12.23 -36.42
CA ARG A 565 -15.25 11.80 -37.71
C ARG A 565 -15.80 10.44 -38.16
N VAL A 566 -16.39 9.67 -37.26
CA VAL A 566 -16.94 8.32 -37.60
C VAL A 566 -18.13 8.43 -38.54
N ASN A 567 -18.07 7.71 -39.66
CA ASN A 567 -19.10 7.61 -40.67
C ASN A 567 -19.21 6.15 -41.18
N ALA A 568 -20.09 5.86 -42.08
CA ALA A 568 -20.39 4.50 -42.57
C ALA A 568 -19.18 3.76 -43.21
N ASP A 569 -18.16 4.49 -43.65
CA ASP A 569 -16.97 3.94 -44.31
C ASP A 569 -15.75 3.79 -43.31
N THR A 570 -15.95 4.12 -42.03
CA THR A 570 -14.85 4.16 -41.01
C THR A 570 -14.50 2.75 -40.52
N ASN A 571 -13.23 2.38 -40.60
CA ASN A 571 -12.69 1.24 -39.86
C ASN A 571 -12.25 1.76 -38.49
N VAL A 572 -13.08 1.55 -37.45
CA VAL A 572 -12.91 2.20 -36.14
C VAL A 572 -11.52 1.97 -35.54
N SER A 573 -11.02 0.74 -35.58
CA SER A 573 -9.71 0.41 -34.94
C SER A 573 -8.53 1.03 -35.71
N ASP A 574 -8.50 0.87 -37.05
CA ASP A 574 -7.39 1.38 -37.86
C ASP A 574 -7.37 2.91 -37.94
N ASP A 575 -8.57 3.49 -38.07
CA ASP A 575 -8.72 4.94 -38.20
C ASP A 575 -8.49 5.66 -36.86
N TRP A 576 -8.83 5.00 -35.74
CA TRP A 576 -8.46 5.50 -34.43
C TRP A 576 -6.93 5.63 -34.26
N SER A 577 -6.19 4.58 -34.60
CA SER A 577 -4.73 4.57 -34.49
C SER A 577 -4.09 5.68 -35.33
N LYS A 578 -4.55 5.86 -36.58
CA LYS A 578 -4.09 6.94 -37.47
C LYS A 578 -4.45 8.31 -36.92
N PHE A 579 -5.69 8.46 -36.45
CA PHE A 579 -6.17 9.72 -35.88
C PHE A 579 -5.38 10.14 -34.65
N VAL A 580 -5.10 9.20 -33.72
CA VAL A 580 -4.30 9.47 -32.52
C VAL A 580 -2.90 9.92 -32.89
N GLN A 581 -2.25 9.26 -33.86
CA GLN A 581 -0.92 9.63 -34.32
C GLN A 581 -0.92 11.02 -34.96
N GLU A 582 -1.88 11.34 -35.83
CA GLU A 582 -2.04 12.67 -36.45
C GLU A 582 -2.22 13.76 -35.40
N GLN A 583 -3.13 13.54 -34.42
CA GLN A 583 -3.39 14.53 -33.37
C GLN A 583 -2.17 14.73 -32.44
N LYS A 584 -1.44 13.64 -32.15
CA LYS A 584 -0.22 13.70 -31.34
C LYS A 584 0.85 14.56 -32.01
N GLU A 585 1.04 14.40 -33.32
CA GLU A 585 1.98 15.19 -34.10
C GLU A 585 1.59 16.67 -34.16
N ASN A 586 0.29 16.95 -34.36
CA ASN A 586 -0.23 18.32 -34.38
C ASN A 586 -0.11 19.00 -33.01
N ASP A 587 -0.49 18.32 -31.93
CA ASP A 587 -0.46 18.89 -30.58
C ASP A 587 0.99 19.19 -30.13
N ILE A 588 1.94 18.29 -30.42
CA ILE A 588 3.35 18.56 -30.08
C ILE A 588 3.94 19.67 -30.93
N ALA A 589 3.59 19.77 -32.21
CA ALA A 589 3.99 20.85 -33.08
C ALA A 589 3.48 22.22 -32.58
N ALA A 590 2.21 22.26 -32.15
CA ALA A 590 1.62 23.47 -31.56
C ALA A 590 2.33 23.90 -30.27
N ILE A 591 2.72 22.95 -29.39
CA ILE A 591 3.49 23.27 -28.17
C ILE A 591 4.89 23.79 -28.54
N ILE A 592 5.57 23.17 -29.50
CA ILE A 592 6.89 23.58 -29.98
C ILE A 592 6.83 25.02 -30.49
N GLU A 593 5.83 25.36 -31.30
CA GLU A 593 5.65 26.69 -31.86
C GLU A 593 5.30 27.75 -30.79
N ALA A 594 4.30 27.43 -29.95
CA ALA A 594 3.82 28.36 -28.92
C ALA A 594 4.91 28.68 -27.86
N GLU A 595 5.75 27.68 -27.55
CA GLU A 595 6.80 27.84 -26.54
C GLU A 595 8.19 28.10 -27.13
N HIS A 596 8.29 28.21 -28.46
CA HIS A 596 9.54 28.42 -29.22
C HIS A 596 10.61 27.36 -28.87
N LEU A 597 10.19 26.10 -28.70
CA LEU A 597 11.10 25.01 -28.36
C LEU A 597 11.92 24.59 -29.57
N LYS A 598 13.03 23.89 -29.33
CA LYS A 598 13.84 23.29 -30.41
C LYS A 598 13.13 22.04 -30.93
N PRO A 599 12.68 21.99 -32.20
CA PRO A 599 11.79 20.93 -32.67
C PRO A 599 12.36 19.52 -32.55
N GLU A 600 13.57 19.29 -33.04
CA GLU A 600 14.20 17.97 -33.05
C GLU A 600 14.50 17.44 -31.64
N GLU A 601 14.99 18.32 -30.78
CA GLU A 601 15.31 17.97 -29.40
C GLU A 601 14.04 17.68 -28.58
N THR A 602 12.96 18.41 -28.84
CA THR A 602 11.68 18.22 -28.18
C THR A 602 11.02 16.92 -28.60
N LYS A 603 11.00 16.61 -29.90
CA LYS A 603 10.49 15.32 -30.39
C LYS A 603 11.23 14.15 -29.77
N LYS A 604 12.55 14.18 -29.78
CA LYS A 604 13.40 13.14 -29.18
C LYS A 604 13.17 13.01 -27.67
N PHE A 605 12.99 14.13 -26.99
CA PHE A 605 12.69 14.14 -25.55
C PHE A 605 11.34 13.47 -25.26
N ILE A 606 10.32 13.78 -26.06
CA ILE A 606 8.98 13.20 -25.93
C ILE A 606 8.97 11.71 -26.29
N GLU A 607 9.63 11.27 -27.36
CA GLU A 607 9.78 9.86 -27.73
C GLU A 607 10.43 9.05 -26.60
N ASN A 608 11.51 9.57 -26.03
CA ASN A 608 12.15 8.95 -24.87
C ASN A 608 11.21 8.88 -23.67
N SER A 609 10.42 9.92 -23.41
CA SER A 609 9.45 9.97 -22.32
C SER A 609 8.34 8.93 -22.48
N PHE A 610 7.81 8.73 -23.70
CA PHE A 610 6.83 7.68 -23.99
C PHE A 610 7.44 6.27 -23.84
N ARG A 611 8.66 6.07 -24.34
CA ARG A 611 9.38 4.79 -24.19
C ARG A 611 9.66 4.48 -22.70
N ASP A 612 10.07 5.49 -21.93
CA ASP A 612 10.39 5.34 -20.49
C ASP A 612 9.11 5.32 -19.62
N GLY A 613 7.93 5.61 -20.20
CA GLY A 613 6.65 5.66 -19.51
C GLY A 613 6.50 6.82 -18.49
N ALA A 614 7.43 7.79 -18.52
CA ALA A 614 7.42 8.93 -17.61
C ALA A 614 8.09 10.17 -18.23
N LEU A 615 7.51 11.34 -17.98
CA LEU A 615 8.11 12.62 -18.39
C LEU A 615 9.19 13.04 -17.38
N LYS A 616 10.44 13.20 -17.84
CA LYS A 616 11.54 13.63 -16.98
C LYS A 616 11.45 15.15 -16.70
N THR A 617 10.92 15.53 -15.55
CA THR A 617 10.74 16.92 -15.14
C THR A 617 11.99 17.52 -14.48
N ILE A 618 12.99 16.70 -14.13
CA ILE A 618 14.24 17.08 -13.45
C ILE A 618 15.43 16.63 -14.31
N GLY A 619 16.46 17.48 -14.41
CA GLY A 619 17.69 17.17 -15.13
C GLY A 619 17.99 18.16 -16.27
N THR A 620 19.08 17.89 -17.00
CA THR A 620 19.59 18.76 -18.08
C THR A 620 18.87 18.58 -19.42
N ASP A 621 18.07 17.53 -19.59
CA ASP A 621 17.41 17.23 -20.87
C ASP A 621 16.32 18.26 -21.20
N LEU A 622 15.62 18.77 -20.18
CA LEU A 622 14.68 19.88 -20.33
C LEU A 622 15.36 21.19 -20.75
N ASP A 623 16.58 21.43 -20.27
CA ASP A 623 17.35 22.63 -20.66
C ASP A 623 17.80 22.61 -22.11
N LYS A 624 17.89 21.43 -22.74
CA LYS A 624 18.27 21.25 -24.15
C LYS A 624 17.15 21.65 -25.11
N ILE A 625 15.89 21.47 -24.71
CA ILE A 625 14.70 21.78 -25.53
C ILE A 625 14.31 23.25 -25.49
N LEU A 626 14.69 23.96 -24.42
CA LEU A 626 14.33 25.38 -24.24
C LEU A 626 15.09 26.31 -25.22
N PRO A 627 14.47 27.40 -25.61
CA PRO A 627 15.13 28.40 -26.46
C PRO A 627 16.35 29.04 -25.77
N PRO A 628 17.32 29.54 -26.52
CA PRO A 628 18.46 30.29 -25.95
C PRO A 628 18.00 31.54 -25.24
N VAL A 629 18.51 31.79 -24.04
CA VAL A 629 18.15 32.96 -23.22
C VAL A 629 18.88 34.22 -23.71
N SER A 630 18.16 35.30 -23.86
CA SER A 630 18.76 36.60 -24.04
C SER A 630 19.56 37.01 -22.79
N ARG A 631 20.80 37.47 -22.94
CA ARG A 631 21.69 37.90 -21.85
C ARG A 631 21.17 39.08 -21.03
N PHE A 632 20.05 39.70 -21.43
CA PHE A 632 19.46 40.91 -20.82
C PHE A 632 18.12 40.67 -20.10
N SER A 633 17.59 39.47 -20.06
CA SER A 633 16.38 39.15 -19.27
C SER A 633 16.79 38.70 -17.85
N GLY A 634 16.35 39.46 -16.85
CA GLY A 634 16.61 39.16 -15.43
C GLY A 634 16.24 37.72 -15.04
N GLY A 635 17.00 37.11 -14.14
CA GLY A 635 17.03 35.67 -13.83
C GLY A 635 15.74 34.94 -13.40
N GLY A 636 14.57 35.60 -13.37
CA GLY A 636 13.27 34.98 -13.04
C GLY A 636 12.57 34.29 -14.23
N GLY A 637 12.73 34.84 -15.44
CA GLY A 637 11.95 34.39 -16.60
C GLY A 637 12.25 32.96 -17.10
N ARG A 638 13.45 32.41 -16.86
CA ARG A 638 13.81 31.05 -17.30
C ARG A 638 13.15 29.96 -16.44
N ALA A 639 13.06 30.18 -15.15
CA ALA A 639 12.43 29.19 -14.22
C ALA A 639 10.92 29.15 -14.47
N GLU A 640 10.29 30.28 -14.70
CA GLU A 640 8.87 30.38 -15.03
C GLU A 640 8.57 29.74 -16.39
N LYS A 641 9.39 30.04 -17.42
CA LYS A 641 9.29 29.41 -18.74
C LYS A 641 9.44 27.89 -18.66
N LYS A 642 10.43 27.40 -17.91
CA LYS A 642 10.66 25.98 -17.70
C LYS A 642 9.42 25.31 -17.04
N ARG A 643 8.82 25.97 -16.06
CA ARG A 643 7.61 25.46 -15.39
C ARG A 643 6.43 25.38 -16.36
N THR A 644 6.16 26.43 -17.14
CA THR A 644 5.09 26.45 -18.14
C THR A 644 5.27 25.35 -19.20
N VAL A 645 6.51 25.14 -19.68
CA VAL A 645 6.82 24.09 -20.64
C VAL A 645 6.60 22.71 -20.03
N ILE A 646 7.02 22.48 -18.78
CA ILE A 646 6.77 21.21 -18.06
C ILE A 646 5.28 20.95 -17.94
N GLU A 647 4.49 21.93 -17.51
CA GLU A 647 3.04 21.79 -17.35
C GLU A 647 2.36 21.42 -18.69
N LYS A 648 2.70 22.07 -19.78
CA LYS A 648 2.14 21.75 -21.11
C LYS A 648 2.57 20.37 -21.63
N LEU A 649 3.84 20.03 -21.46
CA LEU A 649 4.34 18.71 -21.86
C LEU A 649 3.77 17.58 -20.99
N LEU A 650 3.45 17.84 -19.72
CA LEU A 650 2.82 16.88 -18.84
C LEU A 650 1.38 16.59 -19.29
N VAL A 651 0.59 17.63 -19.55
CA VAL A 651 -0.78 17.48 -20.08
C VAL A 651 -0.77 16.73 -21.41
N PHE A 652 0.15 17.06 -22.31
CA PHE A 652 0.35 16.35 -23.56
C PHE A 652 0.70 14.88 -23.34
N PHE A 653 1.64 14.59 -22.45
CA PHE A 653 2.07 13.25 -22.15
C PHE A 653 0.95 12.40 -21.57
N GLU A 654 0.20 12.91 -20.59
CA GLU A 654 -0.95 12.22 -19.98
C GLU A 654 -2.09 11.95 -21.01
N LYS A 655 -2.30 12.90 -21.94
CA LYS A 655 -3.31 12.76 -22.99
C LYS A 655 -3.03 11.57 -23.94
N TYR A 656 -1.75 11.29 -24.24
CA TYR A 656 -1.35 10.25 -25.20
C TYR A 656 -0.74 9.00 -24.57
N LEU A 657 -0.50 8.99 -23.27
CA LEU A 657 0.06 7.83 -22.55
C LEU A 657 -0.91 6.64 -22.63
N GLY A 658 -0.42 5.49 -23.08
CA GLY A 658 -1.22 4.26 -23.22
C GLY A 658 -2.10 4.20 -24.45
N LEU A 659 -2.02 5.16 -25.37
CA LEU A 659 -2.75 5.15 -26.66
C LEU A 659 -1.84 4.79 -27.86
N VAL A 660 -0.52 4.78 -27.65
CA VAL A 660 0.48 4.55 -28.73
C VAL A 660 1.47 3.50 -28.27
#